data_7d16c73ed0ac26c0afe338ec11fa3b7d
#
_entry.id   7d16c73ed0ac26c0afe338ec11fa3b7d
#
_cell.length_a   1.000
_cell.length_b   1.000
_cell.length_c   1.000
_cell.angle_alpha   90.00
_cell.angle_beta   90.00
_cell.angle_gamma   90.00
#
_symmetry.space_group_name_H-M   'P 1'
#
loop_
_entity.id
_entity.type
_entity.pdbx_description
1 polymer ?
#
loop_
_entity_poly.entity_id
_entity_poly.type
_entity_poly.pdbx_seq_one_letter_code
_entity_poly.pdbx_strand_id
1 'polypeptide(L)'
;MKNKNFLLGGYDAKSCPEKIRKSFDPFYKDIDLDLPSSGVQQRMDAGRLFETLLGEIWSSKIDKAKFYQIPICDRSEESKKEREKLTLEVMNNPGKVLVIWNARFPQLKKSHRTGEPDALIRAEKKGDKYSWIPLDIKDHKVLEGSAKNKQYLSSDLDSPIFTKSELFNFGEGTPRKNDALQLAHYYFMLNELGFSSKYKVGGIIGREKKIIWHNLAESVYTYQHKGKISTLDYYLEEFGNRVEIAKNAINGKAIVGPEWKSECLDCSFRTTCKDELKIDLDHITLLPGITPTRAKAHYLAGTSRIEELARLDWVTAKLIDFGCDVQDILDVAVTADQNLPADDLFPEASEYFAILGLNKVSDLSKLCPETAKYSNTDIWNLSGSIDQARVYKVSKVHLQRGFDFVNIQPATIEQDIDIEDCEGLVYLIGVRTVGRKKDGEDWKLRSEYNGFVDWSGTLEGEAKVFADFWSHIQSWRKKASDNKWGYRAYHYTAHENAAFLSLAKRHEGKDGIPTVAEVKEFIESNQWIDLHKVVSTQLLWPTESVTLKEVAKWVRFSWRDSDPGGGNSIAWYKDSIGSAEQEVRDSNRERLLKYNADDCQAQSAIRDWIYRLGEARQPGKKLPNISQLDKRFRRKSIISSF
;
A
#
# COMPACT_ATOMS: atom_id res chain seq x y z
N MET A 1 7.16 38.47 -17.00
CA MET A 1 7.54 37.29 -16.16
C MET A 1 8.39 36.37 -17.02
N LYS A 2 9.66 36.11 -16.65
CA LYS A 2 10.51 35.17 -17.41
C LYS A 2 9.89 33.78 -17.27
N ASN A 3 9.45 33.19 -18.38
CA ASN A 3 9.05 31.78 -18.44
C ASN A 3 10.25 30.93 -17.95
N LYS A 4 10.24 30.53 -16.68
CA LYS A 4 11.20 29.54 -16.20
C LYS A 4 10.86 28.23 -16.88
N ASN A 5 11.67 27.81 -17.84
CA ASN A 5 11.53 26.50 -18.50
C ASN A 5 11.71 25.41 -17.46
N PHE A 6 10.71 24.56 -17.29
CA PHE A 6 10.76 23.35 -16.49
C PHE A 6 10.32 22.16 -17.34
N LEU A 7 10.70 20.98 -16.93
CA LEU A 7 10.41 19.72 -17.61
C LEU A 7 9.91 18.69 -16.62
N LEU A 8 8.97 17.87 -17.05
CA LEU A 8 8.40 16.74 -16.32
C LEU A 8 8.71 15.45 -17.07
N GLY A 9 9.02 14.40 -16.33
CA GLY A 9 9.36 13.09 -16.86
C GLY A 9 8.17 12.12 -16.98
N GLY A 10 8.44 10.90 -17.43
CA GLY A 10 7.43 9.88 -17.63
C GLY A 10 6.69 9.43 -16.36
N TYR A 11 7.31 9.60 -15.19
CA TYR A 11 6.70 9.27 -13.90
C TYR A 11 5.81 10.38 -13.32
N ASP A 12 5.93 11.62 -13.80
CA ASP A 12 5.30 12.75 -13.13
C ASP A 12 3.78 12.75 -13.22
N ALA A 13 3.20 12.21 -14.28
CA ALA A 13 1.74 12.06 -14.42
C ALA A 13 1.11 11.21 -13.30
N LYS A 14 1.86 10.23 -12.77
CA LYS A 14 1.42 9.36 -11.66
C LYS A 14 1.94 9.79 -10.29
N SER A 15 2.85 10.74 -10.23
CA SER A 15 3.43 11.25 -8.99
C SER A 15 2.42 12.07 -8.19
N CYS A 16 2.60 12.08 -6.88
CA CYS A 16 1.82 12.93 -5.97
C CYS A 16 1.81 14.41 -6.44
N PRO A 17 0.63 15.06 -6.57
CA PRO A 17 0.52 16.46 -6.89
C PRO A 17 1.35 17.37 -5.99
N GLU A 18 1.32 17.11 -4.69
CA GLU A 18 2.07 17.88 -3.69
C GLU A 18 3.59 17.70 -3.83
N LYS A 19 4.06 16.50 -4.21
CA LYS A 19 5.47 16.26 -4.53
C LYS A 19 5.91 17.16 -5.70
N ILE A 20 5.09 17.26 -6.75
CA ILE A 20 5.36 18.18 -7.88
C ILE A 20 5.40 19.63 -7.39
N ARG A 21 4.41 20.06 -6.60
CA ARG A 21 4.40 21.42 -6.03
C ARG A 21 5.71 21.70 -5.30
N LYS A 22 6.07 20.88 -4.32
CA LYS A 22 7.27 21.09 -3.50
C LYS A 22 8.58 21.04 -4.30
N SER A 23 8.63 20.22 -5.36
CA SER A 23 9.81 20.14 -6.23
C SER A 23 10.07 21.43 -7.05
N PHE A 24 9.04 22.25 -7.28
CA PHE A 24 9.15 23.46 -8.08
C PHE A 24 8.94 24.76 -7.29
N ASP A 25 8.44 24.70 -6.07
CA ASP A 25 8.22 25.87 -5.23
C ASP A 25 9.55 26.33 -4.61
N PRO A 26 9.95 27.61 -4.82
CA PRO A 26 11.19 28.15 -4.28
C PRO A 26 11.34 28.02 -2.76
N PHE A 27 10.22 27.96 -2.02
CA PHE A 27 10.24 27.81 -0.56
C PHE A 27 10.88 26.50 -0.12
N TYR A 28 10.74 25.41 -0.90
CA TYR A 28 11.25 24.09 -0.56
C TYR A 28 12.62 23.79 -1.20
N LYS A 29 13.27 24.76 -1.83
CA LYS A 29 14.52 24.57 -2.58
C LYS A 29 15.69 24.08 -1.70
N ASP A 30 15.76 24.59 -0.48
CA ASP A 30 16.87 24.36 0.45
C ASP A 30 16.48 23.44 1.63
N ILE A 31 15.39 22.70 1.50
CA ILE A 31 14.94 21.74 2.51
C ILE A 31 15.71 20.43 2.34
N ASP A 32 16.14 19.85 3.47
CA ASP A 32 16.69 18.50 3.50
C ASP A 32 15.64 17.46 3.10
N LEU A 33 15.92 16.74 2.03
CA LEU A 33 15.04 15.71 1.53
C LEU A 33 15.24 14.42 2.31
N ASP A 34 14.15 13.72 2.59
CA ASP A 34 14.21 12.37 3.15
C ASP A 34 14.95 11.44 2.18
N LEU A 35 15.93 10.73 2.68
CA LEU A 35 16.61 9.68 1.93
C LEU A 35 15.66 8.49 1.72
N PRO A 36 15.77 7.79 0.59
CA PRO A 36 15.07 6.54 0.40
C PRO A 36 15.47 5.54 1.50
N SER A 37 14.50 4.78 2.00
CA SER A 37 14.81 3.66 2.89
C SER A 37 15.76 2.67 2.22
N SER A 38 16.51 1.89 3.00
CA SER A 38 17.44 0.90 2.43
C SER A 38 16.72 -0.07 1.49
N GLY A 39 15.48 -0.48 1.79
CA GLY A 39 14.67 -1.31 0.90
C GLY A 39 14.25 -0.63 -0.40
N VAL A 40 13.98 0.68 -0.39
CA VAL A 40 13.73 1.44 -1.63
C VAL A 40 14.99 1.54 -2.46
N GLN A 41 16.13 1.89 -1.84
CA GLN A 41 17.40 2.00 -2.54
C GLN A 41 17.77 0.69 -3.24
N GLN A 42 17.60 -0.44 -2.57
CA GLN A 42 17.91 -1.75 -3.15
C GLN A 42 16.94 -2.16 -4.27
N ARG A 43 15.63 -1.83 -4.16
CA ARG A 43 14.71 -2.02 -5.29
C ARG A 43 15.14 -1.21 -6.52
N MET A 44 15.66 0.01 -6.30
CA MET A 44 16.20 0.84 -7.39
C MET A 44 17.46 0.22 -8.01
N ASP A 45 18.37 -0.31 -7.18
CA ASP A 45 19.61 -0.94 -7.64
C ASP A 45 19.33 -2.29 -8.33
N ALA A 46 18.40 -3.10 -7.80
CA ALA A 46 17.93 -4.32 -8.44
C ALA A 46 17.28 -4.03 -9.81
N GLY A 47 16.48 -2.96 -9.92
CA GLY A 47 15.90 -2.53 -11.19
C GLY A 47 16.98 -2.20 -12.23
N ARG A 48 18.00 -1.44 -11.85
CA ARG A 48 19.13 -1.11 -12.75
C ARG A 48 19.91 -2.34 -13.18
N LEU A 49 20.16 -3.27 -12.24
CA LEU A 49 20.82 -4.53 -12.56
C LEU A 49 19.98 -5.37 -13.52
N PHE A 50 18.68 -5.46 -13.28
CA PHE A 50 17.76 -6.18 -14.15
C PHE A 50 17.74 -5.61 -15.58
N GLU A 51 17.68 -4.28 -15.73
CA GLU A 51 17.80 -3.60 -17.02
C GLU A 51 19.09 -3.97 -17.73
N THR A 52 20.24 -3.90 -17.04
CA THR A 52 21.56 -4.24 -17.61
C THR A 52 21.60 -5.68 -18.10
N LEU A 53 21.21 -6.64 -17.26
CA LEU A 53 21.20 -8.07 -17.60
C LEU A 53 20.22 -8.37 -18.74
N LEU A 54 19.07 -7.72 -18.77
CA LEU A 54 18.10 -7.88 -19.85
C LEU A 54 18.65 -7.35 -21.18
N GLY A 55 19.36 -6.23 -21.15
CA GLY A 55 20.04 -5.67 -22.33
C GLY A 55 21.08 -6.63 -22.92
N GLU A 56 21.88 -7.27 -22.08
CA GLU A 56 22.85 -8.30 -22.48
C GLU A 56 22.14 -9.52 -23.09
N ILE A 57 21.10 -10.04 -22.43
CA ILE A 57 20.30 -11.16 -22.93
C ILE A 57 19.67 -10.81 -24.29
N TRP A 58 19.11 -9.62 -24.41
CA TRP A 58 18.42 -9.21 -25.64
C TRP A 58 19.39 -9.02 -26.77
N SER A 59 20.49 -8.32 -26.55
CA SER A 59 21.54 -8.14 -27.58
C SER A 59 22.18 -9.45 -28.07
N SER A 60 22.18 -10.51 -27.23
CA SER A 60 22.66 -11.84 -27.62
C SER A 60 21.64 -12.65 -28.43
N LYS A 61 20.34 -12.36 -28.29
CA LYS A 61 19.25 -13.10 -28.98
C LYS A 61 18.89 -12.54 -30.36
N ILE A 62 19.12 -11.24 -30.59
CA ILE A 62 18.76 -10.56 -31.81
C ILE A 62 20.00 -10.37 -32.70
N ASP A 63 19.81 -10.34 -34.02
CA ASP A 63 20.88 -9.98 -34.96
C ASP A 63 21.50 -8.63 -34.60
N LYS A 64 22.83 -8.60 -34.43
CA LYS A 64 23.59 -7.40 -34.05
C LYS A 64 23.33 -6.19 -34.92
N ALA A 65 23.06 -6.39 -36.22
CA ALA A 65 22.73 -5.30 -37.14
C ALA A 65 21.34 -4.69 -36.87
N LYS A 66 20.48 -5.38 -36.10
CA LYS A 66 19.12 -4.92 -35.73
C LYS A 66 19.05 -4.27 -34.36
N PHE A 67 20.10 -4.38 -33.53
CA PHE A 67 20.14 -3.85 -32.18
C PHE A 67 21.18 -2.73 -32.08
N TYR A 68 20.74 -1.53 -31.74
CA TYR A 68 21.62 -0.38 -31.56
C TYR A 68 21.56 0.08 -30.11
N GLN A 69 22.66 -0.04 -29.40
CA GLN A 69 22.79 0.41 -28.03
C GLN A 69 23.38 1.82 -28.00
N ILE A 70 22.65 2.78 -27.46
CA ILE A 70 23.14 4.13 -27.22
C ILE A 70 24.04 4.09 -25.98
N PRO A 71 25.31 4.56 -26.08
CA PRO A 71 26.23 4.56 -24.94
C PRO A 71 25.76 5.49 -23.83
N ILE A 72 25.87 5.02 -22.59
CA ILE A 72 25.71 5.85 -21.38
C ILE A 72 27.11 6.02 -20.78
N CYS A 73 27.76 7.16 -21.05
CA CYS A 73 29.12 7.43 -20.54
C CYS A 73 29.06 7.90 -19.08
N ASP A 74 28.18 8.86 -18.81
CA ASP A 74 27.97 9.42 -17.46
C ASP A 74 26.58 10.11 -17.39
N ARG A 75 26.34 10.86 -16.29
CA ARG A 75 25.09 11.61 -16.07
C ARG A 75 25.19 13.11 -16.38
N SER A 76 26.28 13.54 -17.05
CA SER A 76 26.49 14.94 -17.42
C SER A 76 25.46 15.43 -18.45
N GLU A 77 25.28 16.74 -18.55
CA GLU A 77 24.38 17.35 -19.55
C GLU A 77 24.93 17.15 -20.97
N GLU A 78 26.24 17.04 -21.13
CA GLU A 78 26.91 16.71 -22.39
C GLU A 78 26.55 15.30 -22.85
N SER A 79 26.68 14.31 -21.97
CA SER A 79 26.32 12.91 -22.25
C SER A 79 24.84 12.77 -22.60
N LYS A 80 23.96 13.49 -21.88
CA LYS A 80 22.52 13.52 -22.19
C LYS A 80 22.23 14.07 -23.60
N LYS A 81 22.86 15.20 -23.97
CA LYS A 81 22.69 15.79 -25.30
C LYS A 81 23.21 14.90 -26.42
N GLU A 82 24.33 14.21 -26.20
CA GLU A 82 24.85 13.27 -27.20
C GLU A 82 23.91 12.06 -27.37
N ARG A 83 23.32 11.53 -26.30
CA ARG A 83 22.29 10.49 -26.36
C ARG A 83 21.05 10.96 -27.12
N GLU A 84 20.58 12.20 -26.90
CA GLU A 84 19.46 12.80 -27.63
C GLU A 84 19.75 12.86 -29.13
N LYS A 85 20.96 13.30 -29.51
CA LYS A 85 21.41 13.37 -30.89
C LYS A 85 21.48 12.00 -31.55
N LEU A 86 22.16 11.04 -30.92
CA LEU A 86 22.28 9.67 -31.43
C LEU A 86 20.91 8.99 -31.59
N THR A 87 20.00 9.18 -30.63
CA THR A 87 18.62 8.66 -30.72
C THR A 87 17.92 9.17 -31.98
N LEU A 88 17.97 10.49 -32.22
CA LEU A 88 17.33 11.10 -33.38
C LEU A 88 18.01 10.68 -34.71
N GLU A 89 19.32 10.56 -34.74
CA GLU A 89 20.07 10.10 -35.90
C GLU A 89 19.64 8.69 -36.32
N VAL A 90 19.56 7.77 -35.38
CA VAL A 90 19.13 6.39 -35.63
C VAL A 90 17.63 6.35 -35.99
N MET A 91 16.78 7.14 -35.33
CA MET A 91 15.36 7.17 -35.67
C MET A 91 15.09 7.68 -37.09
N ASN A 92 15.85 8.67 -37.55
CA ASN A 92 15.73 9.21 -38.90
C ASN A 92 16.31 8.27 -39.97
N ASN A 93 17.41 7.58 -39.67
CA ASN A 93 18.15 6.73 -40.64
C ASN A 93 18.43 5.34 -40.03
N PRO A 94 17.42 4.51 -39.76
CA PRO A 94 17.59 3.29 -39.00
C PRO A 94 18.32 2.17 -39.73
N GLY A 95 18.44 2.23 -41.08
CA GLY A 95 19.01 1.14 -41.83
C GLY A 95 18.37 -0.22 -41.50
N LYS A 96 19.16 -1.15 -40.94
CA LYS A 96 18.67 -2.46 -40.46
C LYS A 96 18.20 -2.42 -38.98
N VAL A 97 18.46 -1.35 -38.25
CA VAL A 97 18.15 -1.25 -36.81
C VAL A 97 16.65 -1.45 -36.58
N LEU A 98 16.31 -2.35 -35.70
CA LEU A 98 14.95 -2.66 -35.24
C LEU A 98 14.72 -2.20 -33.79
N VAL A 99 15.74 -2.29 -32.94
CA VAL A 99 15.73 -1.92 -31.52
C VAL A 99 16.77 -0.83 -31.28
N ILE A 100 16.35 0.26 -30.62
CA ILE A 100 17.25 1.25 -30.04
C ILE A 100 17.19 1.08 -28.53
N TRP A 101 18.29 0.70 -27.91
CA TRP A 101 18.42 0.50 -26.46
C TRP A 101 18.98 1.75 -25.78
N ASN A 102 18.54 2.09 -24.58
CA ASN A 102 18.92 3.28 -23.81
C ASN A 102 18.62 4.60 -24.56
N ALA A 103 17.49 4.66 -25.23
CA ALA A 103 17.09 5.83 -25.99
C ALA A 103 16.84 7.05 -25.06
N ARG A 104 17.13 8.25 -25.57
CA ARG A 104 16.78 9.51 -24.91
C ARG A 104 16.19 10.48 -25.91
N PHE A 105 15.02 11.02 -25.60
CA PHE A 105 14.40 12.03 -26.44
C PHE A 105 14.92 13.43 -26.14
N PRO A 106 14.97 14.33 -27.13
CA PRO A 106 15.26 15.73 -26.90
C PRO A 106 14.19 16.35 -25.99
N GLN A 107 14.62 17.36 -25.23
CA GLN A 107 13.73 18.09 -24.35
C GLN A 107 12.65 18.86 -25.14
N LEU A 108 11.38 18.57 -24.87
CA LEU A 108 10.24 19.23 -25.51
C LEU A 108 9.73 20.39 -24.64
N LYS A 109 10.41 21.54 -24.71
CA LYS A 109 10.18 22.69 -23.83
C LYS A 109 8.77 23.27 -23.94
N LYS A 110 8.12 23.21 -25.11
CA LYS A 110 6.76 23.72 -25.33
C LYS A 110 5.71 22.89 -24.60
N SER A 111 5.88 21.59 -24.59
CA SER A 111 4.98 20.65 -23.93
C SER A 111 5.46 20.23 -22.52
N HIS A 112 6.56 20.80 -22.05
CA HIS A 112 7.18 20.52 -20.75
C HIS A 112 7.60 19.05 -20.55
N ARG A 113 7.95 18.31 -21.63
CA ARG A 113 8.29 16.86 -21.56
C ARG A 113 9.77 16.60 -21.70
N THR A 114 10.27 15.65 -20.89
CA THR A 114 11.56 15.01 -21.05
C THR A 114 11.40 13.50 -20.82
N GLY A 115 12.14 12.65 -21.55
CA GLY A 115 11.95 11.21 -21.42
C GLY A 115 13.10 10.38 -21.93
N GLU A 116 13.29 9.24 -21.27
CA GLU A 116 14.29 8.22 -21.57
C GLU A 116 13.59 6.86 -21.55
N PRO A 117 12.99 6.42 -22.69
CA PRO A 117 12.49 5.06 -22.78
C PRO A 117 13.66 4.07 -22.78
N ASP A 118 13.52 2.95 -22.09
CA ASP A 118 14.57 1.93 -22.01
C ASP A 118 14.89 1.36 -23.39
N ALA A 119 13.85 1.20 -24.25
CA ALA A 119 14.06 0.87 -25.64
C ALA A 119 12.98 1.48 -26.56
N LEU A 120 13.31 1.54 -27.86
CA LEU A 120 12.37 1.86 -28.95
C LEU A 120 12.36 0.72 -29.97
N ILE A 121 11.17 0.31 -30.40
CA ILE A 121 11.01 -0.68 -31.46
C ILE A 121 10.54 0.00 -32.74
N ARG A 122 11.24 -0.26 -33.85
CA ARG A 122 10.83 0.21 -35.17
C ARG A 122 9.49 -0.43 -35.57
N ALA A 123 8.56 0.41 -35.99
CA ALA A 123 7.23 0.00 -36.43
C ALA A 123 7.04 0.25 -37.94
N GLU A 124 5.86 0.67 -38.33
CA GLU A 124 5.51 0.87 -39.72
C GLU A 124 6.26 2.05 -40.37
N LYS A 125 6.40 1.97 -41.70
CA LYS A 125 6.91 3.09 -42.48
C LYS A 125 5.82 4.13 -42.74
N LYS A 126 6.13 5.40 -42.51
CA LYS A 126 5.23 6.54 -42.65
C LYS A 126 5.91 7.57 -43.57
N GLY A 127 5.58 7.55 -44.84
CA GLY A 127 6.34 8.28 -45.88
C GLY A 127 7.76 7.75 -45.98
N ASP A 128 8.74 8.63 -45.86
CA ASP A 128 10.16 8.25 -45.91
C ASP A 128 10.75 7.84 -44.57
N LYS A 129 10.00 8.05 -43.48
CA LYS A 129 10.44 7.74 -42.11
C LYS A 129 9.76 6.51 -41.55
N TYR A 130 10.39 5.88 -40.56
CA TYR A 130 9.79 4.83 -39.75
C TYR A 130 9.18 5.44 -38.47
N SER A 131 8.06 4.89 -38.04
CA SER A 131 7.52 5.13 -36.70
C SER A 131 8.16 4.20 -35.67
N TRP A 132 8.03 4.58 -34.40
CA TRP A 132 8.64 3.87 -33.25
C TRP A 132 7.63 3.66 -32.16
N ILE A 133 7.78 2.53 -31.44
CA ILE A 133 6.96 2.16 -30.29
C ILE A 133 7.85 2.17 -29.04
N PRO A 134 7.47 2.85 -27.96
CA PRO A 134 8.27 2.89 -26.73
C PRO A 134 8.13 1.58 -25.94
N LEU A 135 9.25 1.16 -25.34
CA LEU A 135 9.30 0.09 -24.36
C LEU A 135 9.88 0.58 -23.04
N ASP A 136 9.42 -0.04 -21.97
CA ASP A 136 9.88 0.20 -20.62
C ASP A 136 10.13 -1.13 -19.89
N ILE A 137 11.14 -1.19 -19.02
CA ILE A 137 11.56 -2.39 -18.33
C ILE A 137 11.22 -2.27 -16.86
N LYS A 138 10.73 -3.37 -16.28
CA LYS A 138 10.31 -3.40 -14.87
C LYS A 138 10.84 -4.65 -14.18
N ASP A 139 11.56 -4.49 -13.08
CA ASP A 139 11.99 -5.61 -12.24
C ASP A 139 10.83 -6.13 -11.38
N HIS A 140 9.71 -6.44 -12.05
CA HIS A 140 8.57 -7.14 -11.45
C HIS A 140 7.79 -7.89 -12.54
N LYS A 141 6.81 -8.71 -12.15
CA LYS A 141 5.87 -9.29 -13.11
C LYS A 141 4.99 -8.19 -13.70
N VAL A 142 4.83 -8.18 -15.02
CA VAL A 142 4.00 -7.18 -15.72
C VAL A 142 2.52 -7.34 -15.35
N LEU A 143 2.10 -8.57 -15.05
CA LEU A 143 0.73 -8.89 -14.68
C LEU A 143 0.58 -9.00 -13.17
N GLU A 144 -0.53 -8.47 -12.62
CA GLU A 144 -0.87 -8.52 -11.21
C GLU A 144 -2.31 -9.00 -10.97
N GLY A 145 -2.56 -9.54 -9.76
CA GLY A 145 -3.86 -10.05 -9.35
C GLY A 145 -4.10 -11.50 -9.78
N SER A 146 -5.32 -11.99 -9.57
CA SER A 146 -5.72 -13.40 -9.72
C SER A 146 -6.67 -13.67 -10.90
N ALA A 147 -6.76 -12.75 -11.86
CA ALA A 147 -7.62 -12.93 -13.03
C ALA A 147 -7.06 -14.07 -13.92
N LYS A 148 -7.83 -15.16 -14.03
CA LYS A 148 -7.42 -16.38 -14.74
C LYS A 148 -7.80 -16.37 -16.22
N ASN A 149 -7.07 -17.15 -17.03
CA ASN A 149 -7.38 -17.45 -18.42
C ASN A 149 -7.46 -16.24 -19.37
N LYS A 150 -6.79 -15.13 -19.02
CA LYS A 150 -6.64 -14.00 -19.94
C LYS A 150 -5.40 -14.15 -20.80
N GLN A 151 -5.54 -13.78 -22.07
CA GLN A 151 -4.45 -13.75 -23.03
C GLN A 151 -4.10 -12.31 -23.37
N TYR A 152 -2.81 -12.04 -23.53
CA TYR A 152 -2.31 -10.73 -23.89
C TYR A 152 -1.39 -10.84 -25.11
N LEU A 153 -1.41 -9.83 -25.97
CA LEU A 153 -0.47 -9.74 -27.08
C LEU A 153 0.95 -9.66 -26.54
N SER A 154 1.82 -10.55 -27.00
CA SER A 154 3.22 -10.59 -26.60
C SER A 154 4.13 -10.90 -27.77
N SER A 155 5.41 -10.54 -27.63
CA SER A 155 6.48 -10.86 -28.55
C SER A 155 7.71 -11.37 -27.82
N ASP A 156 8.47 -12.25 -28.46
CA ASP A 156 9.77 -12.67 -27.98
C ASP A 156 10.85 -11.63 -28.29
N LEU A 157 11.95 -11.64 -27.51
CA LEU A 157 13.03 -10.66 -27.65
C LEU A 157 13.80 -10.81 -29.00
N ASP A 158 13.82 -11.98 -29.59
CA ASP A 158 14.44 -12.21 -30.90
C ASP A 158 13.59 -11.67 -32.07
N SER A 159 12.26 -11.55 -31.86
CA SER A 159 11.30 -11.03 -32.84
C SER A 159 10.39 -9.95 -32.23
N PRO A 160 10.91 -8.79 -31.78
CA PRO A 160 10.19 -7.78 -31.03
C PRO A 160 9.27 -6.91 -31.90
N ILE A 161 8.51 -7.49 -32.79
CA ILE A 161 7.68 -6.79 -33.78
C ILE A 161 6.22 -6.86 -33.36
N PHE A 162 5.60 -5.72 -33.08
CA PHE A 162 4.18 -5.66 -32.66
C PHE A 162 3.22 -6.35 -33.63
N THR A 163 3.38 -6.15 -34.95
CA THR A 163 2.48 -6.74 -35.94
C THR A 163 2.66 -8.25 -36.12
N LYS A 164 3.66 -8.86 -35.47
CA LYS A 164 3.91 -10.30 -35.39
C LYS A 164 3.69 -10.83 -33.97
N SER A 165 3.11 -10.03 -33.09
CA SER A 165 2.79 -10.47 -31.73
C SER A 165 1.68 -11.51 -31.73
N GLU A 166 1.74 -12.41 -30.77
CA GLU A 166 0.79 -13.51 -30.59
C GLU A 166 0.08 -13.39 -29.23
N LEU A 167 -1.12 -13.94 -29.15
CA LEU A 167 -1.82 -14.07 -27.88
C LEU A 167 -1.15 -15.15 -27.03
N PHE A 168 -0.70 -14.77 -25.85
CA PHE A 168 -0.05 -15.65 -24.91
C PHE A 168 -0.78 -15.64 -23.56
N ASN A 169 -0.97 -16.83 -22.99
CA ASN A 169 -1.54 -16.98 -21.65
C ASN A 169 -0.42 -17.04 -20.61
N PHE A 170 -0.31 -16.01 -19.80
CA PHE A 170 0.66 -15.93 -18.71
C PHE A 170 0.17 -16.55 -17.39
N GLY A 171 -0.97 -17.27 -17.42
CA GLY A 171 -1.58 -17.88 -16.25
C GLY A 171 -2.56 -16.95 -15.55
N GLU A 172 -2.09 -16.14 -14.63
CA GLU A 172 -2.94 -15.22 -13.83
C GLU A 172 -2.47 -13.78 -13.96
N GLY A 173 -3.41 -12.84 -13.77
CA GLY A 173 -3.13 -11.43 -13.65
C GLY A 173 -3.66 -10.55 -14.78
N THR A 174 -3.59 -9.25 -14.54
CA THR A 174 -3.90 -8.19 -15.51
C THR A 174 -2.74 -7.20 -15.58
N PRO A 175 -2.52 -6.53 -16.72
CA PRO A 175 -1.46 -5.54 -16.84
C PRO A 175 -1.60 -4.40 -15.83
N ARG A 176 -0.47 -3.98 -15.25
CA ARG A 176 -0.43 -2.86 -14.31
C ARG A 176 -0.70 -1.56 -15.05
N LYS A 177 -1.82 -0.92 -14.73
CA LYS A 177 -2.27 0.33 -15.38
C LYS A 177 -1.25 1.45 -15.27
N ASN A 178 -0.59 1.57 -14.11
CA ASN A 178 0.36 2.66 -13.85
C ASN A 178 1.63 2.58 -14.71
N ASP A 179 2.03 1.39 -15.17
CA ASP A 179 3.19 1.25 -16.05
C ASP A 179 2.86 1.79 -17.46
N ALA A 180 1.61 1.62 -17.89
CA ALA A 180 1.15 2.15 -19.17
C ALA A 180 1.15 3.69 -19.27
N LEU A 181 1.08 4.42 -18.13
CA LEU A 181 1.15 5.89 -18.14
C LEU A 181 2.53 6.40 -18.58
N GLN A 182 3.59 5.73 -18.22
CA GLN A 182 4.93 6.08 -18.69
C GLN A 182 5.07 5.85 -20.20
N LEU A 183 4.50 4.76 -20.72
CA LEU A 183 4.44 4.51 -22.16
C LEU A 183 3.63 5.58 -22.90
N ALA A 184 2.52 6.05 -22.32
CA ALA A 184 1.74 7.15 -22.88
C ALA A 184 2.55 8.45 -22.95
N HIS A 185 3.37 8.75 -21.95
CA HIS A 185 4.29 9.89 -21.98
C HIS A 185 5.24 9.81 -23.16
N TYR A 186 5.89 8.69 -23.35
CA TYR A 186 6.82 8.46 -24.48
C TYR A 186 6.10 8.47 -25.83
N TYR A 187 4.89 7.92 -25.89
CA TYR A 187 4.05 8.00 -27.09
C TYR A 187 3.78 9.46 -27.51
N PHE A 188 3.44 10.33 -26.56
CA PHE A 188 3.20 11.76 -26.86
C PHE A 188 4.49 12.49 -27.24
N MET A 189 5.64 12.13 -26.68
CA MET A 189 6.93 12.66 -27.14
C MET A 189 7.23 12.24 -28.58
N LEU A 190 7.05 10.97 -28.90
CA LEU A 190 7.18 10.44 -30.27
C LEU A 190 6.21 11.11 -31.23
N ASN A 191 4.98 11.40 -30.78
CA ASN A 191 3.98 12.09 -31.60
C ASN A 191 4.40 13.53 -31.93
N GLU A 192 4.90 14.27 -30.96
CA GLU A 192 5.40 15.65 -31.15
C GLU A 192 6.65 15.69 -32.05
N LEU A 193 7.49 14.67 -31.97
CA LEU A 193 8.67 14.50 -32.84
C LEU A 193 8.34 13.94 -34.24
N GLY A 194 7.08 13.52 -34.50
CA GLY A 194 6.64 12.98 -35.78
C GLY A 194 6.97 11.51 -36.02
N PHE A 195 7.29 10.75 -34.94
CA PHE A 195 7.70 9.36 -35.01
C PHE A 195 6.73 8.37 -34.33
N SER A 196 5.56 8.80 -33.88
CA SER A 196 4.60 7.91 -33.23
C SER A 196 4.02 6.85 -34.18
N SER A 197 3.83 5.62 -33.68
CA SER A 197 3.14 4.56 -34.42
C SER A 197 1.61 4.79 -34.41
N LYS A 198 0.97 4.41 -35.53
CA LYS A 198 -0.50 4.41 -35.67
C LYS A 198 -1.20 3.44 -34.71
N TYR A 199 -0.49 2.43 -34.24
CA TYR A 199 -1.07 1.37 -33.39
C TYR A 199 -1.39 1.84 -31.96
N LYS A 200 -0.85 2.98 -31.52
CA LYS A 200 -1.07 3.55 -30.18
C LYS A 200 -0.80 2.51 -29.07
N VAL A 201 0.30 1.79 -29.19
CA VAL A 201 0.74 0.78 -28.23
C VAL A 201 2.08 1.14 -27.62
N GLY A 202 2.38 0.53 -26.49
CA GLY A 202 3.71 0.48 -25.89
C GLY A 202 3.96 -0.90 -25.32
N GLY A 203 5.20 -1.27 -25.06
CA GLY A 203 5.55 -2.56 -24.51
C GLY A 203 6.18 -2.46 -23.13
N ILE A 204 5.86 -3.41 -22.24
CA ILE A 204 6.56 -3.61 -20.98
C ILE A 204 7.26 -4.96 -21.02
N ILE A 205 8.51 -4.99 -20.53
CA ILE A 205 9.27 -6.22 -20.32
C ILE A 205 9.50 -6.36 -18.83
N GLY A 206 8.91 -7.39 -18.24
CA GLY A 206 9.11 -7.76 -16.84
C GLY A 206 9.96 -9.01 -16.66
N ARG A 207 9.83 -9.62 -15.50
CA ARG A 207 10.52 -10.88 -15.17
C ARG A 207 10.11 -12.06 -16.07
N GLU A 208 9.03 -11.94 -16.81
CA GLU A 208 8.60 -12.88 -17.84
C GLU A 208 9.57 -12.93 -19.03
N LYS A 209 10.44 -11.92 -19.20
CA LYS A 209 11.40 -11.78 -20.30
C LYS A 209 10.75 -11.89 -21.69
N LYS A 210 9.49 -11.44 -21.79
CA LYS A 210 8.71 -11.25 -23.01
C LYS A 210 8.21 -9.82 -23.06
N ILE A 211 8.00 -9.29 -24.27
CA ILE A 211 7.35 -7.99 -24.44
C ILE A 211 5.84 -8.21 -24.32
N ILE A 212 5.20 -7.60 -23.33
CA ILE A 212 3.75 -7.56 -23.19
C ILE A 212 3.27 -6.21 -23.73
N TRP A 213 2.41 -6.25 -24.74
CA TRP A 213 1.94 -5.06 -25.43
C TRP A 213 0.71 -4.46 -24.75
N HIS A 214 0.76 -3.17 -24.46
CA HIS A 214 -0.32 -2.39 -23.88
C HIS A 214 -1.00 -1.54 -24.95
N ASN A 215 -2.30 -1.73 -25.13
CA ASN A 215 -3.10 -0.85 -25.97
C ASN A 215 -3.40 0.45 -25.22
N LEU A 216 -2.72 1.52 -25.56
CA LEU A 216 -2.84 2.82 -24.90
C LEU A 216 -4.17 3.55 -25.22
N ALA A 217 -4.86 3.12 -26.29
CA ALA A 217 -6.17 3.65 -26.66
C ALA A 217 -7.33 2.93 -25.97
N GLU A 218 -7.07 1.85 -25.21
CA GLU A 218 -8.10 1.12 -24.48
C GLU A 218 -8.60 1.90 -23.27
N SER A 219 -9.92 1.92 -23.07
CA SER A 219 -10.58 2.63 -21.97
C SER A 219 -10.53 1.80 -20.68
N VAL A 220 -9.47 1.95 -19.91
CA VAL A 220 -9.16 1.19 -18.70
C VAL A 220 -9.24 2.00 -17.41
N TYR A 221 -9.26 3.34 -17.50
CA TYR A 221 -9.35 4.23 -16.35
C TYR A 221 -10.77 4.75 -16.15
N THR A 222 -11.20 4.83 -14.90
CA THR A 222 -12.40 5.60 -14.52
C THR A 222 -11.94 6.98 -14.05
N TYR A 223 -12.46 8.04 -14.66
CA TYR A 223 -12.01 9.40 -14.36
C TYR A 223 -13.20 10.33 -14.11
N GLN A 224 -13.36 10.72 -12.86
CA GLN A 224 -14.40 11.65 -12.38
C GLN A 224 -15.77 11.41 -13.06
N HIS A 225 -16.38 12.46 -13.63
CA HIS A 225 -17.67 12.39 -14.34
C HIS A 225 -17.55 11.95 -15.81
N LYS A 226 -16.32 11.67 -16.29
CA LYS A 226 -16.08 11.28 -17.70
C LYS A 226 -16.27 9.77 -17.95
N GLY A 227 -16.54 8.97 -16.91
CA GLY A 227 -16.65 7.53 -17.03
C GLY A 227 -15.32 6.86 -17.37
N LYS A 228 -15.37 5.83 -18.23
CA LYS A 228 -14.16 5.10 -18.67
C LYS A 228 -13.45 5.87 -19.80
N ILE A 229 -12.18 6.17 -19.61
CA ILE A 229 -11.31 6.84 -20.60
C ILE A 229 -10.07 6.01 -20.90
N SER A 230 -9.42 6.31 -22.03
CA SER A 230 -8.20 5.62 -22.46
C SER A 230 -7.00 5.98 -21.58
N THR A 231 -5.94 5.16 -21.66
CA THR A 231 -4.65 5.46 -21.03
C THR A 231 -4.07 6.79 -21.55
N LEU A 232 -4.21 7.06 -22.85
CA LEU A 232 -3.74 8.31 -23.45
C LEU A 232 -4.50 9.53 -22.91
N ASP A 233 -5.82 9.45 -22.82
CA ASP A 233 -6.64 10.56 -22.34
C ASP A 233 -6.41 10.79 -20.83
N TYR A 234 -6.34 9.71 -20.04
CA TYR A 234 -6.02 9.81 -18.61
C TYR A 234 -4.64 10.46 -18.37
N TYR A 235 -3.65 10.05 -19.17
CA TYR A 235 -2.32 10.64 -19.10
C TYR A 235 -2.37 12.16 -19.41
N LEU A 236 -3.10 12.58 -20.44
CA LEU A 236 -3.19 14.01 -20.80
C LEU A 236 -3.79 14.85 -19.67
N GLU A 237 -4.85 14.37 -19.04
CA GLU A 237 -5.47 15.03 -17.88
C GLU A 237 -4.49 15.15 -16.72
N GLU A 238 -3.90 14.03 -16.30
CA GLU A 238 -3.00 14.00 -15.14
C GLU A 238 -1.69 14.77 -15.38
N PHE A 239 -1.10 14.64 -16.57
CA PHE A 239 0.09 15.40 -16.94
C PHE A 239 -0.19 16.89 -17.04
N GLY A 240 -1.32 17.26 -17.63
CA GLY A 240 -1.79 18.66 -17.71
C GLY A 240 -1.93 19.27 -16.31
N ASN A 241 -2.55 18.53 -15.39
CA ASN A 241 -2.66 18.93 -13.98
C ASN A 241 -1.27 19.14 -13.32
N ARG A 242 -0.30 18.24 -13.57
CA ARG A 242 1.06 18.41 -13.03
C ARG A 242 1.79 19.61 -13.62
N VAL A 243 1.61 19.88 -14.90
CA VAL A 243 2.14 21.10 -15.55
C VAL A 243 1.55 22.36 -14.92
N GLU A 244 0.24 22.39 -14.64
CA GLU A 244 -0.41 23.52 -14.01
C GLU A 244 0.10 23.74 -12.57
N ILE A 245 0.21 22.66 -11.80
CA ILE A 245 0.77 22.70 -10.44
C ILE A 245 2.18 23.26 -10.46
N ALA A 246 3.07 22.77 -11.32
CA ALA A 246 4.44 23.24 -11.42
C ALA A 246 4.52 24.72 -11.82
N LYS A 247 3.69 25.17 -12.78
CA LYS A 247 3.60 26.59 -13.18
C LYS A 247 3.22 27.52 -12.02
N ASN A 248 2.24 27.10 -11.22
CA ASN A 248 1.81 27.87 -10.06
C ASN A 248 2.88 27.84 -8.96
N ALA A 249 3.46 26.68 -8.67
CA ALA A 249 4.49 26.51 -7.65
C ALA A 249 5.74 27.37 -7.89
N ILE A 250 6.24 27.44 -9.13
CA ILE A 250 7.37 28.30 -9.52
C ILE A 250 7.14 29.77 -9.14
N ASN A 251 5.88 30.19 -9.11
CA ASN A 251 5.48 31.56 -8.74
C ASN A 251 5.06 31.65 -7.25
N GLY A 252 5.35 30.66 -6.44
CA GLY A 252 5.03 30.60 -5.01
C GLY A 252 3.53 30.46 -4.71
N LYS A 253 2.72 29.99 -5.69
CA LYS A 253 1.29 29.78 -5.52
C LYS A 253 0.99 28.29 -5.33
N ALA A 254 0.50 27.92 -4.14
CA ALA A 254 0.00 26.59 -3.85
C ALA A 254 -1.45 26.44 -4.33
N ILE A 255 -1.70 25.50 -5.23
CA ILE A 255 -3.06 25.10 -5.69
C ILE A 255 -3.43 23.70 -5.27
N VAL A 256 -2.52 22.98 -4.61
CA VAL A 256 -2.70 21.67 -3.98
C VAL A 256 -2.06 21.70 -2.60
N GLY A 257 -2.47 20.80 -1.74
CA GLY A 257 -1.92 20.60 -0.40
C GLY A 257 -1.56 19.16 -0.14
N PRO A 258 -0.86 18.89 0.96
CA PRO A 258 -0.47 17.54 1.33
C PRO A 258 -1.67 16.70 1.75
N GLU A 259 -1.64 15.41 1.36
CA GLU A 259 -2.53 14.36 1.84
C GLU A 259 -1.68 13.14 2.18
N TRP A 260 -1.94 12.50 3.33
CA TRP A 260 -1.19 11.31 3.73
C TRP A 260 -1.72 10.06 3.03
N LYS A 261 -0.84 9.29 2.43
CA LYS A 261 -1.15 8.02 1.73
C LYS A 261 0.05 7.07 1.77
N SER A 262 -0.15 5.81 1.39
CA SER A 262 0.90 4.79 1.48
C SER A 262 2.19 5.16 0.75
N GLU A 263 2.11 5.82 -0.41
CA GLU A 263 3.30 6.26 -1.16
C GLU A 263 4.13 7.33 -0.42
N CYS A 264 3.57 7.98 0.61
CA CYS A 264 4.30 8.96 1.41
C CYS A 264 5.43 8.32 2.24
N LEU A 265 5.33 7.03 2.55
CA LEU A 265 6.36 6.31 3.30
C LEU A 265 7.72 6.30 2.57
N ASP A 266 7.70 6.31 1.24
CA ASP A 266 8.89 6.28 0.38
C ASP A 266 9.14 7.64 -0.32
N CYS A 267 8.45 8.71 0.10
CA CYS A 267 8.54 10.02 -0.53
C CYS A 267 9.69 10.85 0.06
N SER A 268 10.42 11.57 -0.81
CA SER A 268 11.49 12.49 -0.39
C SER A 268 11.02 13.70 0.42
N PHE A 269 9.73 14.01 0.44
CA PHE A 269 9.11 15.07 1.25
C PHE A 269 8.29 14.52 2.41
N ARG A 270 8.52 13.25 2.81
CA ARG A 270 7.73 12.56 3.84
C ARG A 270 7.65 13.34 5.14
N THR A 271 8.80 13.71 5.70
CA THR A 271 8.89 14.45 6.97
C THR A 271 8.22 15.80 6.87
N THR A 272 8.55 16.58 5.85
CA THR A 272 7.97 17.92 5.62
C THR A 272 6.43 17.86 5.48
N CYS A 273 5.91 16.96 4.65
CA CYS A 273 4.46 16.80 4.49
C CYS A 273 3.78 16.34 5.79
N LYS A 274 4.43 15.45 6.54
CA LYS A 274 3.86 14.93 7.80
C LYS A 274 3.76 16.02 8.87
N ASP A 275 4.76 16.87 8.97
CA ASP A 275 4.77 17.99 9.90
C ASP A 275 3.70 19.03 9.54
N GLU A 276 3.59 19.40 8.28
CA GLU A 276 2.52 20.29 7.79
C GLU A 276 1.11 19.71 8.10
N LEU A 277 0.91 18.43 7.84
CA LEU A 277 -0.38 17.77 8.12
C LEU A 277 -0.73 17.74 9.61
N LYS A 278 0.26 17.57 10.49
CA LYS A 278 0.06 17.50 11.94
C LYS A 278 -0.08 18.87 12.59
N ILE A 279 0.86 19.77 12.28
CA ILE A 279 1.03 21.03 13.01
C ILE A 279 0.09 22.08 12.45
N ASP A 280 0.08 22.24 11.13
CA ASP A 280 -0.62 23.34 10.50
C ASP A 280 -2.08 23.00 10.15
N LEU A 281 -2.32 21.78 9.71
CA LEU A 281 -3.60 21.38 9.12
C LEU A 281 -4.48 20.51 10.02
N ASP A 282 -3.91 19.80 11.01
CA ASP A 282 -4.66 18.79 11.81
C ASP A 282 -5.50 17.87 10.90
N HIS A 283 -4.87 17.35 9.83
CA HIS A 283 -5.53 16.86 8.64
C HIS A 283 -6.08 15.45 8.79
N ILE A 284 -7.31 15.20 8.30
CA ILE A 284 -8.01 13.91 8.47
C ILE A 284 -7.29 12.72 7.85
N THR A 285 -6.47 12.92 6.81
CA THR A 285 -5.75 11.80 6.16
C THR A 285 -4.65 11.18 7.04
N LEU A 286 -4.34 11.76 8.18
CA LEU A 286 -3.48 11.14 9.21
C LEU A 286 -4.19 10.01 9.97
N LEU A 287 -5.51 9.95 9.90
CA LEU A 287 -6.27 8.91 10.59
C LEU A 287 -6.23 7.57 9.86
N PRO A 288 -6.09 6.45 10.59
CA PRO A 288 -6.17 5.12 10.00
C PRO A 288 -7.48 4.94 9.21
N GLY A 289 -7.38 4.37 8.03
CA GLY A 289 -8.53 4.07 7.18
C GLY A 289 -9.14 5.26 6.42
N ILE A 290 -8.64 6.48 6.57
CA ILE A 290 -9.02 7.62 5.72
C ILE A 290 -8.14 7.62 4.47
N THR A 291 -8.58 6.85 3.47
CA THR A 291 -7.93 6.86 2.14
C THR A 291 -8.24 8.15 1.38
N PRO A 292 -7.48 8.52 0.33
CA PRO A 292 -7.78 9.69 -0.49
C PRO A 292 -9.21 9.71 -1.06
N THR A 293 -9.75 8.54 -1.42
CA THR A 293 -11.15 8.41 -1.89
C THR A 293 -12.13 8.76 -0.78
N ARG A 294 -11.88 8.27 0.44
CA ARG A 294 -12.72 8.53 1.59
C ARG A 294 -12.61 9.98 2.06
N ALA A 295 -11.43 10.56 1.98
CA ALA A 295 -11.21 11.97 2.29
C ALA A 295 -12.04 12.91 1.40
N LYS A 296 -12.27 12.57 0.12
CA LYS A 296 -13.14 13.34 -0.77
C LYS A 296 -14.56 13.47 -0.24
N ALA A 297 -15.15 12.40 0.30
CA ALA A 297 -16.49 12.44 0.90
C ALA A 297 -16.53 13.38 2.12
N HIS A 298 -15.47 13.39 2.93
CA HIS A 298 -15.33 14.35 4.03
C HIS A 298 -15.23 15.79 3.53
N TYR A 299 -14.44 16.05 2.48
CA TYR A 299 -14.31 17.39 1.90
C TYR A 299 -15.64 17.90 1.31
N LEU A 300 -16.42 17.04 0.66
CA LEU A 300 -17.75 17.40 0.15
C LEU A 300 -18.71 17.81 1.27
N ALA A 301 -18.59 17.20 2.44
CA ALA A 301 -19.35 17.59 3.64
C ALA A 301 -18.73 18.79 4.40
N GLY A 302 -17.61 19.37 3.91
CA GLY A 302 -16.95 20.52 4.50
C GLY A 302 -16.02 20.18 5.69
N THR A 303 -15.55 18.91 5.80
CA THR A 303 -14.69 18.45 6.88
C THR A 303 -13.30 18.09 6.33
N SER A 304 -12.26 18.77 6.79
CA SER A 304 -10.87 18.50 6.41
C SER A 304 -9.95 18.26 7.61
N ARG A 305 -10.39 18.64 8.81
CA ARG A 305 -9.60 18.60 10.04
C ARG A 305 -10.07 17.49 10.98
N ILE A 306 -9.13 16.88 11.69
CA ILE A 306 -9.42 15.85 12.70
C ILE A 306 -10.32 16.42 13.81
N GLU A 307 -10.08 17.66 14.24
CA GLU A 307 -10.89 18.34 15.24
C GLU A 307 -12.35 18.52 14.79
N GLU A 308 -12.58 18.88 13.54
CA GLU A 308 -13.93 19.02 12.96
C GLU A 308 -14.64 17.66 12.95
N LEU A 309 -13.97 16.62 12.48
CA LEU A 309 -14.50 15.26 12.45
C LEU A 309 -14.83 14.73 13.86
N ALA A 310 -13.95 14.98 14.83
CA ALA A 310 -14.16 14.56 16.22
C ALA A 310 -15.41 15.17 16.88
N ARG A 311 -15.81 16.36 16.42
CA ARG A 311 -16.98 17.11 16.96
C ARG A 311 -18.31 16.70 16.34
N LEU A 312 -18.32 15.94 15.27
CA LEU A 312 -19.54 15.45 14.66
C LEU A 312 -20.33 14.55 15.62
N ASP A 313 -21.64 14.50 15.44
CA ASP A 313 -22.50 13.68 16.29
C ASP A 313 -22.48 12.21 15.87
N TRP A 314 -22.16 11.34 16.81
CA TRP A 314 -22.00 9.91 16.53
C TRP A 314 -23.34 9.23 16.22
N VAL A 315 -24.43 9.62 16.85
CA VAL A 315 -25.76 9.03 16.65
C VAL A 315 -26.25 9.35 15.24
N THR A 316 -26.16 10.61 14.84
CA THR A 316 -26.48 11.09 13.48
C THR A 316 -25.64 10.35 12.44
N ALA A 317 -24.33 10.23 12.67
CA ALA A 317 -23.41 9.51 11.77
C ALA A 317 -23.76 8.02 11.66
N LYS A 318 -24.22 7.40 12.75
CA LYS A 318 -24.60 5.99 12.76
C LYS A 318 -25.87 5.71 11.96
N LEU A 319 -26.83 6.63 11.95
CA LEU A 319 -27.99 6.55 11.05
C LEU A 319 -27.56 6.62 9.58
N ILE A 320 -26.63 7.51 9.23
CA ILE A 320 -26.06 7.58 7.86
C ILE A 320 -25.35 6.27 7.50
N ASP A 321 -24.59 5.68 8.41
CA ASP A 321 -23.94 4.37 8.19
C ASP A 321 -24.95 3.23 7.97
N PHE A 322 -26.18 3.35 8.48
CA PHE A 322 -27.29 2.44 8.22
C PHE A 322 -28.00 2.73 6.89
N GLY A 323 -27.63 3.80 6.18
CA GLY A 323 -28.20 4.19 4.89
C GLY A 323 -29.41 5.12 4.99
N CYS A 324 -29.68 5.70 6.17
CA CYS A 324 -30.77 6.69 6.31
C CYS A 324 -30.37 8.03 5.69
N ASP A 325 -31.31 8.68 4.99
CA ASP A 325 -31.19 10.09 4.65
C ASP A 325 -31.56 10.94 5.88
N VAL A 326 -30.53 11.29 6.66
CA VAL A 326 -30.72 12.02 7.92
C VAL A 326 -31.10 13.47 7.67
N GLN A 327 -30.80 14.04 6.50
CA GLN A 327 -31.25 15.39 6.17
C GLN A 327 -32.77 15.41 6.03
N ASP A 328 -33.34 14.45 5.31
CA ASP A 328 -34.78 14.30 5.16
C ASP A 328 -35.50 14.03 6.50
N ILE A 329 -34.90 13.13 7.31
CA ILE A 329 -35.42 12.87 8.67
C ILE A 329 -35.46 14.15 9.52
N LEU A 330 -34.45 14.99 9.48
CA LEU A 330 -34.40 16.25 10.21
C LEU A 330 -35.46 17.25 9.71
N ASP A 331 -35.55 17.41 8.41
CA ASP A 331 -36.47 18.40 7.80
C ASP A 331 -37.94 18.07 8.14
N VAL A 332 -38.30 16.81 8.19
CA VAL A 332 -39.61 16.35 8.61
C VAL A 332 -39.80 16.44 10.12
N ALA A 333 -38.82 15.95 10.92
CA ALA A 333 -38.95 15.88 12.37
C ALA A 333 -39.06 17.25 13.05
N VAL A 334 -38.44 18.31 12.50
CA VAL A 334 -38.49 19.67 13.05
C VAL A 334 -39.89 20.26 12.98
N THR A 335 -40.70 19.88 12.00
CA THR A 335 -42.08 20.41 11.77
C THR A 335 -43.19 19.52 12.33
N ALA A 336 -42.90 18.27 12.65
CA ALA A 336 -43.87 17.29 13.14
C ALA A 336 -44.14 17.41 14.66
N ASP A 337 -45.24 16.77 15.12
CA ASP A 337 -45.53 16.69 16.57
C ASP A 337 -44.41 15.92 17.31
N GLN A 338 -43.76 16.60 18.22
CA GLN A 338 -42.62 16.12 18.96
C GLN A 338 -42.90 14.94 19.92
N ASN A 339 -44.17 14.67 20.22
CA ASN A 339 -44.60 13.58 21.09
C ASN A 339 -44.90 12.27 20.37
N LEU A 340 -45.01 12.30 19.04
CA LEU A 340 -45.24 11.11 18.25
C LEU A 340 -44.06 10.11 18.39
N PRO A 341 -44.34 8.79 18.32
CA PRO A 341 -43.32 7.79 18.14
C PRO A 341 -42.50 8.07 16.87
N ALA A 342 -41.16 7.85 16.94
CA ALA A 342 -40.27 8.10 15.81
C ALA A 342 -40.58 7.20 14.61
N ASP A 343 -40.99 5.96 14.87
CA ASP A 343 -41.34 4.93 13.90
C ASP A 343 -42.67 5.17 13.18
N ASP A 344 -43.56 5.97 13.75
CA ASP A 344 -44.81 6.40 13.05
C ASP A 344 -44.50 7.32 11.86
N LEU A 345 -43.41 8.10 11.91
CA LEU A 345 -42.98 8.96 10.81
C LEU A 345 -42.07 8.27 9.80
N PHE A 346 -41.18 7.37 10.27
CA PHE A 346 -40.16 6.69 9.46
C PHE A 346 -40.16 5.20 9.79
N PRO A 347 -41.19 4.43 9.42
CA PRO A 347 -41.31 3.01 9.77
C PRO A 347 -40.15 2.16 9.18
N GLU A 348 -39.59 2.55 8.04
CA GLU A 348 -38.42 1.88 7.42
C GLU A 348 -37.12 2.00 8.24
N ALA A 349 -37.01 3.00 9.13
CA ALA A 349 -35.89 3.22 10.00
C ALA A 349 -36.10 2.75 11.46
N SER A 350 -37.27 2.16 11.77
CA SER A 350 -37.71 1.77 13.11
C SER A 350 -36.66 0.89 13.84
N GLU A 351 -36.08 -0.10 13.15
CA GLU A 351 -35.04 -0.97 13.72
C GLU A 351 -33.81 -0.16 14.15
N TYR A 352 -33.38 0.80 13.34
CA TYR A 352 -32.22 1.64 13.62
C TYR A 352 -32.49 2.61 14.76
N PHE A 353 -33.69 3.16 14.83
CA PHE A 353 -34.13 4.02 15.93
C PHE A 353 -34.12 3.26 17.25
N ALA A 354 -34.66 2.05 17.28
CA ALA A 354 -34.63 1.20 18.47
C ALA A 354 -33.21 0.91 18.94
N ILE A 355 -32.28 0.57 18.05
CA ILE A 355 -30.86 0.35 18.36
C ILE A 355 -30.20 1.59 18.98
N LEU A 356 -30.57 2.78 18.52
CA LEU A 356 -29.98 4.05 18.93
C LEU A 356 -30.74 4.74 20.08
N GLY A 357 -31.88 4.19 20.51
CA GLY A 357 -32.73 4.75 21.57
C GLY A 357 -33.47 6.03 21.16
N LEU A 358 -33.78 6.18 19.85
CA LEU A 358 -34.53 7.31 19.30
C LEU A 358 -36.02 6.95 19.24
N ASN A 359 -36.72 7.17 20.33
CA ASN A 359 -38.08 6.65 20.48
C ASN A 359 -39.16 7.64 20.04
N LYS A 360 -38.88 8.94 20.03
CA LYS A 360 -39.81 10.02 19.73
C LYS A 360 -39.28 10.95 18.63
N VAL A 361 -40.19 11.63 17.96
CA VAL A 361 -39.87 12.71 17.02
C VAL A 361 -38.98 13.77 17.66
N SER A 362 -39.20 14.08 18.92
CA SER A 362 -38.33 14.99 19.70
C SER A 362 -36.87 14.51 19.85
N ASP A 363 -36.58 13.23 19.61
CA ASP A 363 -35.21 12.72 19.59
C ASP A 363 -34.61 12.89 18.19
N LEU A 364 -35.42 12.71 17.14
CA LEU A 364 -35.00 12.93 15.75
C LEU A 364 -34.71 14.41 15.48
N SER A 365 -35.52 15.34 16.01
CA SER A 365 -35.30 16.78 15.84
C SER A 365 -34.03 17.31 16.52
N LYS A 366 -33.38 16.50 17.35
CA LYS A 366 -32.08 16.80 18.00
C LYS A 366 -30.87 16.25 17.24
N LEU A 367 -31.06 15.55 16.13
CA LEU A 367 -29.97 15.08 15.27
C LEU A 367 -29.14 16.29 14.80
N CYS A 368 -27.85 16.06 14.53
CA CYS A 368 -26.91 17.13 14.23
C CYS A 368 -26.94 17.53 12.75
N PRO A 369 -27.37 18.75 12.39
CA PRO A 369 -27.41 19.20 11.00
C PRO A 369 -26.05 19.21 10.31
N GLU A 370 -24.96 19.52 11.04
CA GLU A 370 -23.62 19.48 10.47
C GLU A 370 -23.20 18.06 10.08
N THR A 371 -23.63 17.06 10.85
CA THR A 371 -23.37 15.65 10.53
C THR A 371 -24.32 15.15 9.42
N ALA A 372 -25.55 15.64 9.37
CA ALA A 372 -26.54 15.28 8.34
C ALA A 372 -26.08 15.62 6.92
N LYS A 373 -25.19 16.61 6.73
CA LYS A 373 -24.61 16.94 5.42
C LYS A 373 -23.93 15.75 4.73
N TYR A 374 -23.55 14.74 5.49
CA TYR A 374 -22.96 13.52 4.95
C TYR A 374 -23.96 12.59 4.27
N SER A 375 -25.28 12.76 4.46
CA SER A 375 -26.32 11.97 3.79
C SER A 375 -26.20 11.98 2.27
N ASN A 376 -25.69 13.06 1.70
CA ASN A 376 -25.50 13.25 0.27
C ASN A 376 -24.07 12.90 -0.21
N THR A 377 -23.32 12.09 0.54
CA THR A 377 -21.96 11.67 0.19
C THR A 377 -21.85 10.15 0.14
N ASP A 378 -20.90 9.64 -0.66
CA ASP A 378 -20.58 8.22 -0.71
C ASP A 378 -19.72 7.77 0.48
N ILE A 379 -19.99 8.28 1.69
CA ILE A 379 -19.26 7.92 2.91
C ILE A 379 -19.72 6.56 3.45
N TRP A 380 -18.78 5.80 3.98
CA TRP A 380 -19.08 4.59 4.75
C TRP A 380 -18.34 4.61 6.08
N ASN A 381 -18.93 4.01 7.13
CA ASN A 381 -18.37 3.95 8.47
C ASN A 381 -17.96 5.33 9.01
N LEU A 382 -18.84 6.34 8.83
CA LEU A 382 -18.63 7.70 9.33
C LEU A 382 -18.50 7.72 10.85
N SER A 383 -19.36 6.96 11.55
CA SER A 383 -19.32 6.84 13.01
C SER A 383 -17.98 6.30 13.51
N GLY A 384 -17.39 5.32 12.84
CA GLY A 384 -16.05 4.80 13.16
C GLY A 384 -14.95 5.83 12.92
N SER A 385 -15.07 6.66 11.88
CA SER A 385 -14.13 7.76 11.63
C SER A 385 -14.16 8.82 12.72
N ILE A 386 -15.35 9.14 13.24
CA ILE A 386 -15.54 10.07 14.37
C ILE A 386 -14.87 9.50 15.64
N ASP A 387 -15.09 8.23 15.95
CA ASP A 387 -14.47 7.58 17.10
C ASP A 387 -12.94 7.58 17.00
N GLN A 388 -12.41 7.29 15.81
CA GLN A 388 -10.96 7.34 15.56
C GLN A 388 -10.40 8.76 15.71
N ALA A 389 -11.08 9.78 15.20
CA ALA A 389 -10.69 11.18 15.36
C ALA A 389 -10.64 11.59 16.84
N ARG A 390 -11.62 11.18 17.65
CA ARG A 390 -11.67 11.46 19.08
C ARG A 390 -10.52 10.81 19.83
N VAL A 391 -10.22 9.54 19.54
CA VAL A 391 -9.09 8.82 20.14
C VAL A 391 -7.76 9.47 19.78
N TYR A 392 -7.59 9.86 18.51
CA TYR A 392 -6.40 10.57 18.06
C TYR A 392 -6.20 11.89 18.85
N LYS A 393 -7.25 12.69 19.01
CA LYS A 393 -7.23 13.97 19.75
C LYS A 393 -6.95 13.82 21.24
N VAL A 394 -7.41 12.74 21.87
CA VAL A 394 -7.14 12.50 23.31
C VAL A 394 -5.83 11.75 23.56
N SER A 395 -5.17 11.24 22.50
CA SER A 395 -3.91 10.50 22.56
C SER A 395 -3.91 9.36 23.58
N LYS A 396 -5.00 8.58 23.63
CA LYS A 396 -5.18 7.44 24.55
C LYS A 396 -5.92 6.31 23.85
N VAL A 397 -5.47 5.07 24.05
CA VAL A 397 -6.18 3.88 23.59
C VAL A 397 -7.52 3.75 24.29
N HIS A 398 -8.56 3.43 23.53
CA HIS A 398 -9.92 3.19 24.04
C HIS A 398 -10.44 1.84 23.53
N LEU A 399 -11.35 1.24 24.29
CA LEU A 399 -12.19 0.13 23.81
C LEU A 399 -13.16 0.66 22.75
N GLN A 400 -13.37 -0.10 21.70
CA GLN A 400 -14.44 0.18 20.74
C GLN A 400 -15.82 0.03 21.41
N ARG A 401 -16.85 0.62 20.79
CA ARG A 401 -18.23 0.49 21.25
C ARG A 401 -18.66 -0.98 21.27
N GLY A 402 -19.39 -1.36 22.29
CA GLY A 402 -19.84 -2.75 22.48
C GLY A 402 -18.82 -3.66 23.16
N PHE A 403 -17.63 -3.17 23.50
CA PHE A 403 -16.64 -3.94 24.26
C PHE A 403 -16.45 -3.36 25.65
N ASP A 404 -16.49 -4.24 26.66
CA ASP A 404 -16.16 -3.92 28.05
C ASP A 404 -14.72 -4.28 28.40
N PHE A 405 -14.12 -5.18 27.65
CA PHE A 405 -12.74 -5.66 27.76
C PHE A 405 -12.26 -6.24 26.44
N VAL A 406 -10.96 -6.41 26.27
CA VAL A 406 -10.40 -7.11 25.10
C VAL A 406 -10.55 -8.61 25.31
N ASN A 407 -11.26 -9.26 24.38
CA ASN A 407 -11.54 -10.68 24.47
C ASN A 407 -10.36 -11.52 23.94
N ILE A 408 -9.34 -11.69 24.77
CA ILE A 408 -8.21 -12.58 24.54
C ILE A 408 -7.80 -13.19 25.88
N GLN A 409 -7.67 -14.51 25.92
CA GLN A 409 -7.36 -15.23 27.16
C GLN A 409 -5.96 -15.85 27.07
N PRO A 410 -5.12 -15.76 28.12
CA PRO A 410 -3.82 -16.41 28.13
C PRO A 410 -3.94 -17.94 28.06
N ALA A 411 -2.94 -18.59 27.46
CA ALA A 411 -2.80 -20.04 27.42
C ALA A 411 -1.51 -20.46 28.16
N THR A 412 -1.43 -21.75 28.54
CA THR A 412 -0.23 -22.29 29.18
C THR A 412 0.96 -22.27 28.23
N ILE A 413 0.72 -22.58 26.96
CA ILE A 413 1.69 -22.48 25.88
C ILE A 413 1.18 -21.48 24.86
N GLU A 414 1.99 -20.50 24.56
CA GLU A 414 1.72 -19.46 23.57
C GLU A 414 2.87 -19.36 22.59
N GLN A 415 2.55 -19.32 21.30
CA GLN A 415 3.54 -19.19 20.24
C GLN A 415 3.23 -17.96 19.39
N ASP A 416 4.21 -17.07 19.22
CA ASP A 416 4.13 -15.94 18.32
C ASP A 416 4.90 -16.26 17.05
N ILE A 417 4.24 -16.14 15.90
CA ILE A 417 4.72 -16.61 14.61
C ILE A 417 4.84 -15.44 13.64
N ASP A 418 5.96 -15.40 12.94
CA ASP A 418 6.22 -14.42 11.90
C ASP A 418 6.96 -15.05 10.73
N ILE A 419 6.68 -14.58 9.49
CA ILE A 419 7.18 -15.15 8.25
C ILE A 419 7.95 -14.10 7.46
N GLU A 420 9.10 -14.52 6.92
CA GLU A 420 9.86 -13.72 5.95
C GLU A 420 9.88 -14.42 4.60
N ASP A 421 9.52 -13.69 3.55
CA ASP A 421 9.59 -14.17 2.17
C ASP A 421 10.37 -13.23 1.26
N CYS A 422 10.92 -13.79 0.20
CA CYS A 422 11.52 -13.05 -0.89
C CYS A 422 10.85 -13.49 -2.20
N GLU A 423 10.07 -12.57 -2.79
CA GLU A 423 9.42 -12.82 -4.09
C GLU A 423 8.46 -14.03 -4.08
N GLY A 424 7.85 -14.30 -2.91
CA GLY A 424 6.91 -15.39 -2.70
C GLY A 424 7.58 -16.74 -2.38
N LEU A 425 8.91 -16.75 -2.17
CA LEU A 425 9.64 -17.89 -1.60
C LEU A 425 9.86 -17.62 -0.12
N VAL A 426 9.22 -18.42 0.74
CA VAL A 426 9.36 -18.32 2.19
C VAL A 426 10.71 -18.93 2.61
N TYR A 427 11.59 -18.11 3.15
CA TYR A 427 12.93 -18.54 3.54
C TYR A 427 13.13 -18.64 5.07
N LEU A 428 12.25 -17.99 5.85
CA LEU A 428 12.31 -18.02 7.31
C LEU A 428 10.91 -18.03 7.90
N ILE A 429 10.66 -18.94 8.84
CA ILE A 429 9.49 -18.92 9.72
C ILE A 429 10.00 -18.89 11.15
N GLY A 430 9.75 -17.80 11.85
CA GLY A 430 10.10 -17.64 13.25
C GLY A 430 8.97 -18.04 14.19
N VAL A 431 9.32 -18.69 15.27
CA VAL A 431 8.39 -19.07 16.34
C VAL A 431 8.98 -18.71 17.69
N ARG A 432 8.35 -17.80 18.40
CA ARG A 432 8.67 -17.54 19.80
C ARG A 432 7.69 -18.29 20.69
N THR A 433 8.16 -19.31 21.38
CA THR A 433 7.35 -20.10 22.34
C THR A 433 7.46 -19.50 23.73
N VAL A 434 6.34 -19.22 24.37
CA VAL A 434 6.23 -18.73 25.74
C VAL A 434 5.47 -19.74 26.58
N GLY A 435 6.14 -20.30 27.59
CA GLY A 435 5.51 -21.18 28.59
C GLY A 435 5.10 -20.39 29.82
N ARG A 436 3.83 -20.43 30.17
CA ARG A 436 3.27 -19.85 31.38
C ARG A 436 2.96 -20.97 32.36
N LYS A 437 3.83 -21.18 33.34
CA LYS A 437 3.60 -22.17 34.39
C LYS A 437 3.25 -21.44 35.68
N LYS A 438 2.15 -21.84 36.29
CA LYS A 438 1.79 -21.38 37.62
C LYS A 438 2.64 -22.16 38.64
N ASP A 439 3.56 -21.48 39.29
CA ASP A 439 4.40 -21.99 40.33
C ASP A 439 4.02 -21.24 41.63
N GLY A 440 3.14 -21.86 42.44
CA GLY A 440 2.56 -21.19 43.58
C GLY A 440 1.58 -20.09 43.16
N GLU A 441 1.82 -18.84 43.58
CA GLU A 441 1.01 -17.68 43.20
C GLU A 441 1.55 -16.88 42.00
N ASP A 442 2.80 -17.14 41.55
CA ASP A 442 3.45 -16.44 40.47
C ASP A 442 3.53 -17.23 39.18
N TRP A 443 3.25 -16.55 38.03
CA TRP A 443 3.47 -17.07 36.70
C TRP A 443 4.93 -16.83 36.29
N LYS A 444 5.73 -17.91 36.14
CA LYS A 444 7.08 -17.80 35.55
C LYS A 444 7.01 -17.94 34.03
N LEU A 445 7.46 -16.89 33.34
CA LEU A 445 7.60 -16.87 31.90
C LEU A 445 8.94 -17.50 31.52
N ARG A 446 8.87 -18.59 30.72
CA ARG A 446 10.03 -19.08 29.96
C ARG A 446 9.76 -18.80 28.49
N SER A 447 10.72 -18.22 27.78
CA SER A 447 10.57 -17.95 26.35
C SER A 447 11.77 -18.46 25.59
N GLU A 448 11.51 -19.02 24.41
CA GLU A 448 12.49 -19.52 23.48
C GLU A 448 12.10 -19.09 22.07
N TYR A 449 13.08 -18.72 21.24
CA TYR A 449 12.89 -18.43 19.84
C TYR A 449 13.52 -19.52 18.99
N ASN A 450 12.77 -20.02 18.01
CA ASN A 450 13.21 -20.98 17.00
C ASN A 450 12.98 -20.36 15.62
N GLY A 451 14.05 -20.17 14.85
CA GLY A 451 13.99 -19.75 13.45
C GLY A 451 14.19 -20.95 12.53
N PHE A 452 13.16 -21.31 11.77
CA PHE A 452 13.23 -22.31 10.69
C PHE A 452 13.63 -21.60 9.42
N VAL A 453 14.86 -21.81 8.96
CA VAL A 453 15.44 -20.97 7.91
C VAL A 453 16.20 -21.79 6.88
N ASP A 454 16.12 -21.35 5.62
CA ASP A 454 16.92 -21.86 4.52
C ASP A 454 17.65 -20.73 3.79
N TRP A 455 18.93 -20.96 3.53
CA TRP A 455 19.79 -20.01 2.81
C TRP A 455 20.14 -20.45 1.38
N SER A 456 19.50 -21.50 0.87
CA SER A 456 19.74 -22.00 -0.50
C SER A 456 19.01 -21.18 -1.57
N GLY A 457 17.90 -20.54 -1.20
CA GLY A 457 17.03 -19.85 -2.14
C GLY A 457 16.28 -20.79 -3.08
N THR A 458 16.05 -22.05 -2.68
CA THR A 458 15.43 -23.09 -3.49
C THR A 458 14.06 -23.52 -2.97
N LEU A 459 13.23 -24.09 -3.86
CA LEU A 459 11.94 -24.66 -3.46
C LEU A 459 12.10 -25.89 -2.53
N GLU A 460 13.22 -26.59 -2.59
CA GLU A 460 13.56 -27.68 -1.68
C GLU A 460 13.84 -27.15 -0.26
N GLY A 461 14.60 -26.07 -0.18
CA GLY A 461 14.87 -25.36 1.07
C GLY A 461 13.59 -24.81 1.70
N GLU A 462 12.72 -24.17 0.90
CA GLU A 462 11.40 -23.70 1.35
C GLU A 462 10.54 -24.85 1.91
N ALA A 463 10.50 -26.00 1.22
CA ALA A 463 9.76 -27.18 1.69
C ALA A 463 10.27 -27.67 3.05
N LYS A 464 11.60 -27.70 3.23
CA LYS A 464 12.23 -28.09 4.50
C LYS A 464 11.88 -27.12 5.62
N VAL A 465 11.95 -25.80 5.38
CA VAL A 465 11.56 -24.76 6.35
C VAL A 465 10.13 -25.00 6.83
N PHE A 466 9.20 -25.26 5.91
CA PHE A 466 7.81 -25.47 6.25
C PHE A 466 7.57 -26.80 6.98
N ALA A 467 8.22 -27.90 6.58
CA ALA A 467 8.12 -29.18 7.26
C ALA A 467 8.66 -29.12 8.71
N ASP A 468 9.83 -28.51 8.90
CA ASP A 468 10.44 -28.36 10.22
C ASP A 468 9.56 -27.48 11.15
N PHE A 469 9.05 -26.37 10.62
CA PHE A 469 8.11 -25.51 11.34
C PHE A 469 6.83 -26.27 11.72
N TRP A 470 6.20 -26.99 10.78
CA TRP A 470 4.97 -27.71 11.04
C TRP A 470 5.14 -28.80 12.08
N SER A 471 6.24 -29.55 11.98
CA SER A 471 6.62 -30.55 12.98
C SER A 471 6.76 -29.94 14.38
N HIS A 472 7.40 -28.78 14.49
CA HIS A 472 7.55 -28.04 15.75
C HIS A 472 6.18 -27.64 16.34
N ILE A 473 5.30 -27.05 15.55
CA ILE A 473 3.95 -26.66 15.99
C ILE A 473 3.17 -27.88 16.48
N GLN A 474 3.16 -28.98 15.71
CA GLN A 474 2.44 -30.21 16.09
C GLN A 474 3.01 -30.83 17.37
N SER A 475 4.34 -30.81 17.57
CA SER A 475 4.96 -31.32 18.79
C SER A 475 4.48 -30.58 20.05
N TRP A 476 4.36 -29.24 19.98
CA TRP A 476 3.84 -28.42 21.08
C TRP A 476 2.34 -28.62 21.29
N ARG A 477 1.55 -28.72 20.22
CA ARG A 477 0.11 -28.99 20.30
C ARG A 477 -0.13 -30.34 20.98
N LYS A 478 0.64 -31.36 20.57
CA LYS A 478 0.58 -32.70 21.19
C LYS A 478 0.97 -32.65 22.67
N LYS A 479 2.10 -32.03 22.99
CA LYS A 479 2.56 -31.88 24.39
C LYS A 479 1.55 -31.15 25.25
N ALA A 480 0.91 -30.08 24.71
CA ALA A 480 -0.14 -29.37 25.42
C ALA A 480 -1.37 -30.26 25.66
N SER A 481 -1.80 -31.02 24.65
CA SER A 481 -2.91 -31.96 24.75
C SER A 481 -2.64 -33.07 25.80
N ASP A 482 -1.46 -33.70 25.72
CA ASP A 482 -1.06 -34.79 26.64
C ASP A 482 -1.03 -34.33 28.10
N ASN A 483 -0.70 -33.05 28.34
CA ASN A 483 -0.64 -32.46 29.69
C ASN A 483 -1.89 -31.66 30.08
N LYS A 484 -2.92 -31.63 29.24
CA LYS A 484 -4.14 -30.82 29.44
C LYS A 484 -3.85 -29.32 29.63
N TRP A 485 -2.84 -28.80 28.93
CA TRP A 485 -2.49 -27.37 28.90
C TRP A 485 -3.25 -26.65 27.80
N GLY A 486 -3.60 -25.40 28.05
CA GLY A 486 -4.07 -24.51 26.99
C GLY A 486 -2.95 -24.21 26.00
N TYR A 487 -3.25 -24.22 24.71
CA TYR A 487 -2.33 -23.87 23.63
C TYR A 487 -2.94 -22.82 22.73
N ARG A 488 -2.15 -21.81 22.35
CA ARG A 488 -2.49 -20.79 21.35
C ARG A 488 -1.28 -20.37 20.54
N ALA A 489 -1.51 -20.14 19.26
CA ALA A 489 -0.54 -19.56 18.34
C ALA A 489 -1.09 -18.23 17.81
N TYR A 490 -0.25 -17.22 17.73
CA TYR A 490 -0.57 -15.85 17.35
C TYR A 490 0.20 -15.46 16.11
N HIS A 491 -0.46 -14.70 15.26
CA HIS A 491 0.15 -14.06 14.10
C HIS A 491 -0.40 -12.62 13.98
N TYR A 492 0.24 -11.82 13.14
CA TYR A 492 -0.16 -10.42 12.97
C TYR A 492 -0.50 -10.13 11.52
N THR A 493 -1.70 -10.32 11.10
CA THR A 493 -2.33 -10.14 9.78
C THR A 493 -2.73 -11.46 9.12
N ALA A 494 -3.30 -11.38 7.92
CA ALA A 494 -3.72 -12.57 7.17
C ALA A 494 -2.60 -13.12 6.25
N HIS A 495 -1.39 -12.56 6.30
CA HIS A 495 -0.29 -12.98 5.43
C HIS A 495 0.11 -14.43 5.71
N GLU A 496 0.25 -14.79 6.97
CA GLU A 496 0.64 -16.12 7.43
C GLU A 496 -0.38 -17.19 6.97
N ASN A 497 -1.67 -16.88 7.01
CA ASN A 497 -2.72 -17.76 6.53
C ASN A 497 -2.56 -18.09 5.04
N ALA A 498 -2.36 -17.06 4.23
CA ALA A 498 -2.18 -17.22 2.79
C ALA A 498 -0.88 -17.95 2.45
N ALA A 499 0.20 -17.65 3.18
CA ALA A 499 1.51 -18.29 3.02
C ALA A 499 1.43 -19.78 3.32
N PHE A 500 0.88 -20.18 4.47
CA PHE A 500 0.78 -21.60 4.86
C PHE A 500 -0.07 -22.43 3.90
N LEU A 501 -1.21 -21.90 3.46
CA LEU A 501 -2.04 -22.58 2.46
C LEU A 501 -1.32 -22.72 1.11
N SER A 502 -0.56 -21.70 0.72
CA SER A 502 0.24 -21.74 -0.51
C SER A 502 1.38 -22.74 -0.43
N LEU A 503 2.10 -22.79 0.72
CA LEU A 503 3.18 -23.73 0.98
C LEU A 503 2.69 -25.19 0.96
N ALA A 504 1.59 -25.47 1.66
CA ALA A 504 0.99 -26.80 1.67
C ALA A 504 0.62 -27.26 0.25
N LYS A 505 0.01 -26.39 -0.55
CA LYS A 505 -0.35 -26.69 -1.94
C LYS A 505 0.87 -26.84 -2.85
N ARG A 506 1.89 -25.97 -2.68
CA ARG A 506 3.09 -25.94 -3.55
C ARG A 506 3.96 -27.17 -3.36
N HIS A 507 4.03 -27.68 -2.14
CA HIS A 507 4.89 -28.79 -1.76
C HIS A 507 4.12 -30.09 -1.43
N GLU A 508 2.86 -30.18 -1.86
CA GLU A 508 2.00 -31.34 -1.62
C GLU A 508 2.69 -32.66 -1.95
N GLY A 509 2.59 -33.63 -1.04
CA GLY A 509 3.19 -34.97 -1.19
C GLY A 509 4.67 -35.09 -0.82
N LYS A 510 5.35 -33.99 -0.46
CA LYS A 510 6.71 -34.07 0.10
C LYS A 510 6.68 -34.48 1.58
N ASP A 511 7.74 -35.17 2.03
CA ASP A 511 7.85 -35.63 3.41
C ASP A 511 7.77 -34.46 4.42
N GLY A 512 7.00 -34.67 5.49
CA GLY A 512 6.78 -33.67 6.54
C GLY A 512 5.88 -32.50 6.17
N ILE A 513 5.41 -32.41 4.94
CA ILE A 513 4.50 -31.33 4.50
C ILE A 513 3.05 -31.70 4.85
N PRO A 514 2.32 -30.81 5.57
CA PRO A 514 0.91 -31.02 5.85
C PRO A 514 0.07 -30.92 4.58
N THR A 515 -1.07 -31.59 4.58
CA THR A 515 -2.10 -31.39 3.57
C THR A 515 -2.73 -30.00 3.71
N VAL A 516 -3.30 -29.49 2.63
CA VAL A 516 -4.07 -28.22 2.65
C VAL A 516 -5.22 -28.29 3.66
N ALA A 517 -5.82 -29.48 3.85
CA ALA A 517 -6.91 -29.68 4.81
C ALA A 517 -6.43 -29.54 6.27
N GLU A 518 -5.30 -30.11 6.62
CA GLU A 518 -4.70 -29.98 7.98
C GLU A 518 -4.32 -28.54 8.29
N VAL A 519 -3.73 -27.83 7.33
CA VAL A 519 -3.42 -26.41 7.50
C VAL A 519 -4.69 -25.59 7.69
N LYS A 520 -5.73 -25.86 6.90
CA LYS A 520 -7.01 -25.16 7.00
C LYS A 520 -7.69 -25.42 8.35
N GLU A 521 -7.71 -26.66 8.82
CA GLU A 521 -8.23 -27.02 10.14
C GLU A 521 -7.51 -26.24 11.25
N PHE A 522 -6.17 -26.14 11.18
CA PHE A 522 -5.40 -25.39 12.18
C PHE A 522 -5.72 -23.89 12.14
N ILE A 523 -5.75 -23.27 10.96
CA ILE A 523 -6.04 -21.84 10.78
C ILE A 523 -7.48 -21.49 11.23
N GLU A 524 -8.44 -22.38 11.01
CA GLU A 524 -9.84 -22.18 11.42
C GLU A 524 -10.11 -22.55 12.90
N SER A 525 -9.13 -23.12 13.58
CA SER A 525 -9.26 -23.52 14.99
C SER A 525 -9.23 -22.32 15.94
N ASN A 526 -9.74 -22.51 17.16
CA ASN A 526 -9.62 -21.53 18.25
C ASN A 526 -8.19 -21.40 18.83
N GLN A 527 -7.24 -22.17 18.31
CA GLN A 527 -5.83 -22.14 18.71
C GLN A 527 -5.03 -21.13 17.89
N TRP A 528 -5.52 -20.73 16.70
CA TRP A 528 -4.87 -19.81 15.79
C TRP A 528 -5.53 -18.43 15.88
N ILE A 529 -4.79 -17.44 16.35
CA ILE A 529 -5.32 -16.12 16.71
C ILE A 529 -4.66 -15.03 15.86
N ASP A 530 -5.46 -14.34 15.06
CA ASP A 530 -5.05 -13.10 14.39
C ASP A 530 -5.04 -11.95 15.41
N LEU A 531 -3.86 -11.59 15.90
CA LEU A 531 -3.69 -10.51 16.88
C LEU A 531 -4.01 -9.14 16.27
N HIS A 532 -3.74 -8.92 14.98
CA HIS A 532 -4.12 -7.70 14.30
C HIS A 532 -5.65 -7.52 14.31
N LYS A 533 -6.39 -8.58 14.03
CA LYS A 533 -7.85 -8.56 14.11
C LYS A 533 -8.33 -8.17 15.50
N VAL A 534 -7.72 -8.75 16.55
CA VAL A 534 -8.05 -8.39 17.95
C VAL A 534 -7.82 -6.91 18.20
N VAL A 535 -6.64 -6.38 17.88
CA VAL A 535 -6.29 -4.98 18.18
C VAL A 535 -7.04 -3.97 17.31
N SER A 536 -7.41 -4.33 16.08
CA SER A 536 -8.10 -3.43 15.16
C SER A 536 -9.62 -3.41 15.32
N THR A 537 -10.23 -4.50 15.82
CA THR A 537 -11.70 -4.58 15.97
C THR A 537 -12.20 -4.30 17.39
N GLN A 538 -11.36 -4.43 18.40
CA GLN A 538 -11.76 -4.23 19.80
C GLN A 538 -11.16 -2.98 20.43
N LEU A 539 -10.11 -2.40 19.81
CA LEU A 539 -9.39 -1.23 20.30
C LEU A 539 -9.34 -0.12 19.25
N LEU A 540 -9.31 1.10 19.73
CA LEU A 540 -9.03 2.31 18.95
C LEU A 540 -7.70 2.88 19.40
N TRP A 541 -6.79 3.09 18.46
CA TRP A 541 -5.42 3.53 18.72
C TRP A 541 -5.20 4.96 18.25
N PRO A 542 -4.54 5.82 19.04
CA PRO A 542 -4.19 7.18 18.62
C PRO A 542 -2.94 7.21 17.73
N THR A 543 -2.90 6.31 16.76
CA THR A 543 -1.80 6.13 15.79
C THR A 543 -2.30 6.30 14.36
N GLU A 544 -1.41 6.50 13.42
CA GLU A 544 -1.74 6.65 11.99
C GLU A 544 -2.06 5.31 11.32
N SER A 545 -1.67 4.21 11.96
CA SER A 545 -2.00 2.85 11.51
C SER A 545 -2.01 1.88 12.69
N VAL A 546 -2.56 0.68 12.48
CA VAL A 546 -2.53 -0.43 13.44
C VAL A 546 -1.59 -1.54 12.99
N THR A 547 -0.51 -1.20 12.28
CA THR A 547 0.56 -2.15 11.94
C THR A 547 1.29 -2.63 13.19
N LEU A 548 1.92 -3.79 13.11
CA LEU A 548 2.71 -4.36 14.22
C LEU A 548 3.67 -3.32 14.82
N LYS A 549 4.39 -2.59 13.96
CA LYS A 549 5.39 -1.60 14.38
C LYS A 549 4.80 -0.41 15.12
N GLU A 550 3.68 0.12 14.67
CA GLU A 550 3.04 1.26 15.32
C GLU A 550 2.41 0.87 16.67
N VAL A 551 1.74 -0.28 16.73
CA VAL A 551 1.13 -0.77 17.97
C VAL A 551 2.20 -1.20 18.98
N ALA A 552 3.26 -1.88 18.53
CA ALA A 552 4.36 -2.30 19.40
C ALA A 552 5.12 -1.11 20.00
N LYS A 553 5.39 -0.06 19.23
CA LYS A 553 5.96 1.20 19.75
C LYS A 553 5.07 1.82 20.83
N TRP A 554 3.76 1.79 20.63
CA TRP A 554 2.82 2.30 21.63
C TRP A 554 2.90 1.55 22.95
N VAL A 555 3.08 0.23 22.91
CA VAL A 555 3.28 -0.60 24.11
C VAL A 555 4.74 -0.57 24.61
N ARG A 556 5.57 0.32 24.09
CA ARG A 556 6.98 0.56 24.45
C ARG A 556 7.92 -0.59 24.11
N PHE A 557 7.64 -1.31 23.03
CA PHE A 557 8.58 -2.24 22.42
C PHE A 557 9.43 -1.50 21.37
N SER A 558 10.69 -1.86 21.27
CA SER A 558 11.61 -1.36 20.24
C SER A 558 12.45 -2.50 19.68
N TRP A 559 12.65 -2.48 18.37
CA TRP A 559 13.51 -3.40 17.66
C TRP A 559 14.99 -3.14 18.00
N ARG A 560 15.79 -4.19 17.99
CA ARG A 560 17.27 -4.07 18.10
C ARG A 560 17.86 -3.46 16.84
N ASP A 561 17.23 -3.70 15.69
CA ASP A 561 17.65 -3.07 14.43
C ASP A 561 17.23 -1.60 14.39
N SER A 562 18.11 -0.74 13.88
CA SER A 562 17.86 0.71 13.76
C SER A 562 16.92 1.07 12.60
N ASP A 563 16.79 0.19 11.59
CA ASP A 563 15.93 0.37 10.42
C ASP A 563 15.09 -0.89 10.15
N PRO A 564 14.20 -1.26 11.08
CA PRO A 564 13.38 -2.46 10.94
C PRO A 564 12.31 -2.26 9.86
N GLY A 565 12.37 -3.02 8.76
CA GLY A 565 11.41 -2.92 7.67
C GLY A 565 11.35 -4.18 6.81
N GLY A 566 10.13 -4.64 6.45
CA GLY A 566 9.96 -5.81 5.58
C GLY A 566 10.63 -5.63 4.19
N GLY A 567 10.72 -4.40 3.67
CA GLY A 567 11.49 -4.13 2.46
C GLY A 567 12.99 -4.33 2.63
N ASN A 568 13.50 -4.14 3.86
CA ASN A 568 14.91 -4.31 4.17
C ASN A 568 15.27 -5.79 4.37
N SER A 569 14.36 -6.60 4.94
CA SER A 569 14.58 -8.04 5.13
C SER A 569 14.80 -8.77 3.80
N ILE A 570 14.04 -8.41 2.76
CA ILE A 570 14.22 -8.94 1.40
C ILE A 570 15.64 -8.70 0.90
N ALA A 571 16.16 -7.54 1.18
CA ALA A 571 17.46 -7.12 0.76
C ALA A 571 18.59 -7.86 1.49
N TRP A 572 18.50 -7.89 2.82
CA TRP A 572 19.46 -8.65 3.63
C TRP A 572 19.44 -10.14 3.26
N TYR A 573 18.28 -10.67 2.87
CA TYR A 573 18.19 -12.04 2.37
C TYR A 573 18.94 -12.22 1.05
N LYS A 574 18.75 -11.33 0.07
CA LYS A 574 19.48 -11.38 -1.21
C LYS A 574 21.00 -11.32 -0.99
N ASP A 575 21.46 -10.44 -0.09
CA ASP A 575 22.88 -10.35 0.26
C ASP A 575 23.36 -11.59 1.02
N SER A 576 22.50 -12.19 1.86
CA SER A 576 22.84 -13.39 2.64
C SER A 576 23.04 -14.65 1.80
N ILE A 577 22.53 -14.68 0.57
CA ILE A 577 22.67 -15.80 -0.37
C ILE A 577 23.53 -15.47 -1.59
N GLY A 578 23.61 -14.19 -1.99
CA GLY A 578 24.22 -13.75 -3.24
C GLY A 578 25.55 -13.00 -3.11
N SER A 579 25.93 -12.50 -1.93
CA SER A 579 27.19 -11.80 -1.76
C SER A 579 28.40 -12.73 -1.94
N ALA A 580 29.44 -12.24 -2.61
CA ALA A 580 30.72 -12.94 -2.74
C ALA A 580 31.45 -13.05 -1.39
N GLU A 581 31.28 -12.08 -0.49
CA GLU A 581 31.96 -12.00 0.80
C GLU A 581 31.22 -12.81 1.87
N GLN A 582 31.91 -13.76 2.50
CA GLN A 582 31.33 -14.61 3.54
C GLN A 582 30.88 -13.81 4.76
N GLU A 583 31.65 -12.80 5.16
CA GLU A 583 31.34 -11.95 6.31
C GLU A 583 30.03 -11.17 6.10
N VAL A 584 29.79 -10.66 4.89
CA VAL A 584 28.54 -9.99 4.52
C VAL A 584 27.36 -10.95 4.58
N ARG A 585 27.53 -12.18 4.06
CA ARG A 585 26.48 -13.21 4.15
C ARG A 585 26.12 -13.52 5.60
N ASP A 586 27.12 -13.80 6.43
CA ASP A 586 26.90 -14.21 7.82
C ASP A 586 26.29 -13.08 8.66
N SER A 587 26.74 -11.86 8.47
CA SER A 587 26.18 -10.66 9.12
C SER A 587 24.71 -10.46 8.78
N ASN A 588 24.32 -10.59 7.50
CA ASN A 588 22.94 -10.45 7.07
C ASN A 588 22.04 -11.61 7.55
N ARG A 589 22.55 -12.84 7.61
CA ARG A 589 21.86 -14.00 8.21
C ARG A 589 21.56 -13.78 9.69
N GLU A 590 22.55 -13.35 10.45
CA GLU A 590 22.35 -13.02 11.86
C GLU A 590 21.35 -11.87 12.06
N ARG A 591 21.45 -10.83 11.23
CA ARG A 591 20.54 -9.68 11.24
C ARG A 591 19.10 -10.10 10.99
N LEU A 592 18.84 -10.95 9.97
CA LEU A 592 17.52 -11.47 9.64
C LEU A 592 16.90 -12.29 10.78
N LEU A 593 17.68 -13.19 11.38
CA LEU A 593 17.20 -13.98 12.52
C LEU A 593 16.85 -13.11 13.72
N LYS A 594 17.66 -12.06 14.01
CA LYS A 594 17.37 -11.09 15.07
C LYS A 594 16.14 -10.27 14.77
N TYR A 595 15.97 -9.83 13.53
CA TYR A 595 14.83 -9.04 13.09
C TYR A 595 13.51 -9.82 13.21
N ASN A 596 13.46 -11.04 12.68
CA ASN A 596 12.27 -11.91 12.80
C ASN A 596 11.99 -12.30 14.26
N ALA A 597 13.02 -12.53 15.08
CA ALA A 597 12.85 -12.76 16.51
C ALA A 597 12.24 -11.54 17.23
N ASP A 598 12.57 -10.32 16.79
CA ASP A 598 11.98 -9.10 17.31
C ASP A 598 10.53 -8.93 16.87
N ASP A 599 10.16 -9.29 15.64
CA ASP A 599 8.77 -9.25 15.15
C ASP A 599 7.90 -10.24 15.95
N CYS A 600 8.36 -11.47 16.19
CA CYS A 600 7.69 -12.40 17.12
C CYS A 600 7.58 -11.83 18.55
N GLN A 601 8.64 -11.17 19.05
CA GLN A 601 8.63 -10.59 20.39
C GLN A 601 7.71 -9.36 20.48
N ALA A 602 7.57 -8.59 19.41
CA ALA A 602 6.64 -7.48 19.34
C ALA A 602 5.18 -7.93 19.50
N GLN A 603 4.79 -9.04 18.85
CA GLN A 603 3.48 -9.67 19.03
C GLN A 603 3.27 -10.07 20.51
N SER A 604 4.26 -10.72 21.11
CA SER A 604 4.23 -11.08 22.53
C SER A 604 4.05 -9.87 23.45
N ALA A 605 4.77 -8.78 23.17
CA ALA A 605 4.68 -7.54 23.95
C ALA A 605 3.28 -6.90 23.89
N ILE A 606 2.66 -6.89 22.71
CA ILE A 606 1.27 -6.40 22.52
C ILE A 606 0.30 -7.28 23.32
N ARG A 607 0.39 -8.58 23.17
CA ARG A 607 -0.45 -9.55 23.89
C ARG A 607 -0.31 -9.42 25.41
N ASP A 608 0.90 -9.32 25.93
CA ASP A 608 1.17 -9.18 27.35
C ASP A 608 0.68 -7.81 27.90
N TRP A 609 0.72 -6.75 27.07
CA TRP A 609 0.10 -5.47 27.40
C TRP A 609 -1.41 -5.60 27.54
N ILE A 610 -2.08 -6.32 26.61
CA ILE A 610 -3.52 -6.59 26.66
C ILE A 610 -3.88 -7.40 27.92
N TYR A 611 -3.11 -8.42 28.27
CA TYR A 611 -3.34 -9.21 29.49
C TYR A 611 -3.25 -8.37 30.76
N ARG A 612 -2.25 -7.48 30.86
CA ARG A 612 -2.13 -6.55 31.98
C ARG A 612 -3.32 -5.62 32.12
N LEU A 613 -3.96 -5.24 31.02
CA LEU A 613 -5.20 -4.46 31.05
C LEU A 613 -6.37 -5.27 31.58
N GLY A 614 -6.47 -6.55 31.21
CA GLY A 614 -7.51 -7.48 31.70
C GLY A 614 -7.36 -7.83 33.18
N GLU A 615 -6.13 -7.96 33.68
CA GLU A 615 -5.82 -8.24 35.08
C GLU A 615 -6.01 -7.02 35.99
N ALA A 616 -6.04 -5.84 35.43
CA ALA A 616 -6.28 -4.61 36.19
C ALA A 616 -7.75 -4.48 36.64
N ARG A 617 -8.22 -5.41 37.46
CA ARG A 617 -9.54 -5.38 38.11
C ARG A 617 -9.72 -4.21 39.09
N GLN A 618 -8.73 -3.33 39.23
CA GLN A 618 -8.79 -2.15 40.05
C GLN A 618 -9.51 -1.00 39.34
N PRO A 619 -10.47 -0.32 39.94
CA PRO A 619 -11.07 0.88 39.40
C PRO A 619 -9.98 1.91 39.08
N GLY A 620 -9.88 2.35 37.84
CA GLY A 620 -8.91 3.35 37.36
C GLY A 620 -7.83 2.83 36.38
N LYS A 621 -7.66 1.50 36.21
CA LYS A 621 -6.73 0.92 35.22
C LYS A 621 -7.42 0.27 34.02
N LYS A 622 -8.75 0.18 34.00
CA LYS A 622 -9.52 -0.33 32.86
C LYS A 622 -9.42 0.67 31.70
N LEU A 623 -9.25 0.18 30.48
CA LEU A 623 -9.34 1.05 29.30
C LEU A 623 -10.72 1.70 29.24
N PRO A 624 -10.80 3.00 28.98
CA PRO A 624 -12.08 3.67 28.80
C PRO A 624 -12.74 3.20 27.51
N ASN A 625 -14.06 3.06 27.52
CA ASN A 625 -14.83 2.87 26.29
C ASN A 625 -14.97 4.19 25.54
N ILE A 626 -14.92 4.17 24.21
CA ILE A 626 -14.98 5.37 23.38
C ILE A 626 -16.28 6.17 23.58
N SER A 627 -17.38 5.53 23.94
CA SER A 627 -18.66 6.21 24.24
C SER A 627 -18.56 7.26 25.34
N GLN A 628 -17.56 7.15 26.24
CA GLN A 628 -17.30 8.15 27.28
C GLN A 628 -16.85 9.50 26.70
N LEU A 629 -16.32 9.52 25.48
CA LEU A 629 -15.90 10.74 24.81
C LEU A 629 -17.06 11.49 24.13
N ASP A 630 -18.25 10.89 23.97
CA ASP A 630 -19.40 11.54 23.32
C ASP A 630 -19.73 12.89 23.99
N LYS A 631 -19.77 12.92 25.33
CA LYS A 631 -20.05 14.14 26.08
C LYS A 631 -18.93 15.19 25.97
N ARG A 632 -17.67 14.76 25.84
CA ARG A 632 -16.51 15.65 25.77
C ARG A 632 -16.47 16.43 24.44
N PHE A 633 -16.87 15.78 23.35
CA PHE A 633 -16.82 16.36 22.00
C PHE A 633 -18.16 16.96 21.54
N ARG A 634 -19.29 16.73 22.25
CA ARG A 634 -20.52 17.43 21.96
C ARG A 634 -20.29 18.93 22.06
N ARG A 635 -20.59 19.68 21.00
CA ARG A 635 -20.67 21.14 21.07
C ARG A 635 -21.67 21.50 22.19
N LYS A 636 -21.29 22.35 23.14
CA LYS A 636 -22.27 23.16 23.83
C LYS A 636 -22.95 23.96 22.74
N SER A 637 -24.20 23.68 22.46
CA SER A 637 -25.03 24.53 21.61
C SER A 637 -24.91 25.94 22.22
N ILE A 638 -24.25 26.84 21.48
CA ILE A 638 -24.37 28.25 21.76
C ILE A 638 -25.77 28.58 21.28
N ILE A 639 -26.73 28.43 22.18
CA ILE A 639 -27.97 29.17 22.07
C ILE A 639 -27.53 30.60 22.34
N SER A 640 -27.17 31.32 21.30
CA SER A 640 -27.10 32.76 21.32
C SER A 640 -28.53 33.22 21.53
N SER A 641 -28.82 33.67 22.77
CA SER A 641 -29.92 34.57 23.03
C SER A 641 -29.80 35.77 22.08
N PHE A 642 -30.68 35.83 21.09
CA PHE A 642 -31.14 37.05 20.46
C PHE A 642 -32.64 37.16 20.69
#